data_b793feba2d91c8b9f3c291aad408effc
#
_entry.id   b793feba2d91c8b9f3c291aad408effc
#
_cell.length_a   1.000
_cell.length_b   1.000
_cell.length_c   1.000
_cell.angle_alpha   90.00
_cell.angle_beta   90.00
_cell.angle_gamma   90.00
#
_symmetry.space_group_name_H-M   'P 1'
#
loop_
_entity.id
_entity.type
_entity.pdbx_description
1 polymer ?
#
loop_
_entity_poly.entity_id
_entity_poly.type
_entity_poly.pdbx_seq_one_letter_code
_entity_poly.pdbx_strand_id
1 'polypeptide(L)'
;DIIGSAVTQWKESFDEILIASGDKDLMQFVGGNIKMLDTMKNKVYGPDEVFEKMGVRPDQIVDYLSMVGDASDNIPGMRGIGAKGAAKLLAEHETLEKCIEAKDSFKGKKLVEAFSDHLEAGLLSKKLIEIVTDIELPVSAEGTKYHFNPNDDFIDFLKKLALKQVMGQFLNLRETDERAAYAQQTAKSKSDTSNDPIIVNLSDETHAPQIDLEIVTEDSFEKFMTESQAWSAVGSYSVYDSLDPLSRKLAGLAASGDGKKSYWLPFVGEDALSAKAFKKVITHFWNNEKVEWLSDHIKTDHSLKEGIELKAPTFDISQAHYNISADRAHTVESMAKEYLSLSLEPFSLKKEAPLLADSDYCVKTFGERAAAVYEISGLLKKDLKQKELEKIYYDMDDKLFAILAKMENQGICIDAEYFKKFEKELESTLEDLQKKAWDSAGKEFNLNSPKQLGEILYTDLELPILKKNKTGPSTDAEVLEELASRDLHPLPDLLLQYREIGKLFSTYVKAIPLLANPKSHKIHTHFNQNVAATGRLSSTDPNLQNIPVRSDLGKKVRRGFTASPGNVLVGADYSQVELRLLAHFSQDKTMIHAFKNDQDIHAQTASEVMGIPLKDVTSSERSNAKAVNFGLMYGQSSFGLAKALRISRSEAKDYITKYFEKFSQIKNYLDSLKEDAEKTGYAITLHGRRRYLADINSSNRTIKANAERMAINSPIQGTAADILKLAMIEIDKRLSESKLEASMLLQVHDELIFDVPENQADELASMIKDCMESVVELSIPLKVDVGIAKNWFELK
;
A
#
# COMPACT_ATOMS: atom_id res chain seq x y z
N ASP A 1 -43.49 -1.14 -0.55
CA ASP A 1 -44.80 -1.09 -1.24
C ASP A 1 -44.62 -0.81 -2.75
N ILE A 2 -43.87 0.19 -3.20
CA ILE A 2 -43.63 0.47 -4.63
C ILE A 2 -43.02 -0.74 -5.35
N ILE A 3 -42.00 -1.38 -4.77
CA ILE A 3 -41.37 -2.59 -5.33
C ILE A 3 -42.42 -3.75 -5.42
N GLY A 4 -43.16 -3.95 -4.35
CA GLY A 4 -44.21 -5.00 -4.31
C GLY A 4 -45.32 -4.77 -5.36
N SER A 5 -45.74 -3.51 -5.51
CA SER A 5 -46.73 -3.12 -6.51
C SER A 5 -46.20 -3.29 -7.94
N ALA A 6 -44.98 -2.87 -8.21
CA ALA A 6 -44.31 -3.04 -9.50
C ALA A 6 -44.14 -4.51 -9.88
N VAL A 7 -43.63 -5.32 -8.96
CA VAL A 7 -43.41 -6.76 -9.18
C VAL A 7 -44.72 -7.47 -9.45
N THR A 8 -45.76 -7.16 -8.69
CA THR A 8 -47.07 -7.77 -8.83
C THR A 8 -47.78 -7.39 -10.12
N GLN A 9 -47.74 -6.09 -10.46
CA GLN A 9 -48.45 -5.56 -11.66
C GLN A 9 -47.72 -5.92 -12.96
N TRP A 10 -46.38 -6.06 -12.93
CA TRP A 10 -45.58 -6.27 -14.14
C TRP A 10 -45.04 -7.69 -14.33
N LYS A 11 -45.34 -8.62 -13.41
CA LYS A 11 -44.80 -9.99 -13.48
C LYS A 11 -45.04 -10.70 -14.82
N GLU A 12 -46.16 -10.42 -15.49
CA GLU A 12 -46.49 -10.99 -16.79
C GLU A 12 -45.83 -10.27 -17.98
N SER A 13 -45.20 -9.12 -17.73
CA SER A 13 -44.55 -8.28 -18.75
C SER A 13 -43.06 -8.63 -18.98
N PHE A 14 -42.49 -9.47 -18.12
CA PHE A 14 -41.08 -9.82 -18.16
C PHE A 14 -40.86 -11.33 -18.03
N ASP A 15 -39.85 -11.85 -18.71
CA ASP A 15 -39.44 -13.27 -18.60
C ASP A 15 -38.81 -13.57 -17.23
N GLU A 16 -38.10 -12.61 -16.63
CA GLU A 16 -37.52 -12.74 -15.30
C GLU A 16 -37.52 -11.37 -14.60
N ILE A 17 -37.86 -11.38 -13.31
CA ILE A 17 -37.78 -10.21 -12.43
C ILE A 17 -36.79 -10.50 -11.32
N LEU A 18 -35.78 -9.63 -11.15
CA LEU A 18 -34.78 -9.74 -10.10
C LEU A 18 -34.90 -8.57 -9.12
N ILE A 19 -35.39 -8.85 -7.90
CA ILE A 19 -35.48 -7.84 -6.83
C ILE A 19 -34.11 -7.69 -6.17
N ALA A 20 -33.42 -6.58 -6.43
CA ALA A 20 -32.11 -6.30 -5.82
C ALA A 20 -32.28 -5.64 -4.46
N SER A 21 -32.35 -6.43 -3.38
CA SER A 21 -32.54 -5.94 -2.01
C SER A 21 -32.00 -6.91 -0.96
N GLY A 22 -31.60 -6.39 0.21
CA GLY A 22 -31.29 -7.17 1.41
C GLY A 22 -32.48 -7.41 2.33
N ASP A 23 -33.62 -6.78 2.04
CA ASP A 23 -34.82 -6.79 2.86
C ASP A 23 -35.55 -8.14 2.80
N LYS A 24 -35.76 -8.75 3.95
CA LYS A 24 -36.36 -10.09 4.06
C LYS A 24 -37.84 -10.07 3.71
N ASP A 25 -38.55 -8.96 3.90
CA ASP A 25 -39.97 -8.85 3.64
C ASP A 25 -40.29 -9.03 2.16
N LEU A 26 -39.36 -8.59 1.27
CA LEU A 26 -39.47 -8.80 -0.17
C LEU A 26 -39.38 -10.27 -0.61
N MET A 27 -38.94 -11.18 0.28
CA MET A 27 -38.94 -12.62 -0.02
C MET A 27 -40.35 -13.18 -0.20
N GLN A 28 -41.41 -12.48 0.27
CA GLN A 28 -42.82 -12.87 0.04
C GLN A 28 -43.22 -12.93 -1.45
N PHE A 29 -42.47 -12.25 -2.33
CA PHE A 29 -42.71 -12.18 -3.76
C PHE A 29 -41.94 -13.24 -4.57
N VAL A 30 -40.97 -13.92 -3.96
CA VAL A 30 -40.14 -14.92 -4.67
C VAL A 30 -40.96 -16.10 -5.12
N GLY A 31 -40.93 -16.37 -6.43
CA GLY A 31 -41.68 -17.50 -7.04
C GLY A 31 -41.99 -17.22 -8.50
N GLY A 32 -42.27 -18.26 -9.26
CA GLY A 32 -42.44 -18.13 -10.72
C GLY A 32 -41.23 -17.56 -11.40
N ASN A 33 -41.37 -16.41 -12.08
CA ASN A 33 -40.30 -15.68 -12.74
C ASN A 33 -39.60 -14.61 -11.82
N ILE A 34 -39.97 -14.56 -10.54
CA ILE A 34 -39.45 -13.57 -9.60
C ILE A 34 -38.40 -14.18 -8.69
N LYS A 35 -37.18 -13.58 -8.66
CA LYS A 35 -36.09 -13.94 -7.78
C LYS A 35 -35.62 -12.69 -6.99
N MET A 36 -34.86 -12.90 -5.91
CA MET A 36 -34.28 -11.81 -5.13
C MET A 36 -32.77 -11.92 -5.11
N LEU A 37 -32.08 -10.79 -5.30
CA LEU A 37 -30.62 -10.67 -5.22
C LEU A 37 -30.22 -9.90 -3.96
N ASP A 38 -29.57 -10.57 -3.02
CA ASP A 38 -28.87 -9.92 -1.91
C ASP A 38 -27.55 -9.36 -2.43
N THR A 39 -27.50 -8.08 -2.69
CA THR A 39 -26.33 -7.40 -3.28
C THR A 39 -25.13 -7.37 -2.37
N MET A 40 -25.33 -7.46 -1.04
CA MET A 40 -24.24 -7.50 -0.06
C MET A 40 -23.55 -8.86 -0.03
N LYS A 41 -24.26 -9.93 -0.31
CA LYS A 41 -23.76 -11.31 -0.32
C LYS A 41 -23.54 -11.86 -1.72
N ASN A 42 -23.96 -11.12 -2.73
CA ASN A 42 -23.98 -11.53 -4.14
C ASN A 42 -24.64 -12.92 -4.32
N LYS A 43 -25.78 -13.14 -3.63
CA LYS A 43 -26.51 -14.40 -3.65
C LYS A 43 -27.93 -14.18 -4.18
N VAL A 44 -28.32 -14.97 -5.17
CA VAL A 44 -29.69 -15.01 -5.70
C VAL A 44 -30.53 -16.01 -4.88
N TYR A 45 -31.75 -15.61 -4.53
CA TYR A 45 -32.71 -16.41 -3.82
C TYR A 45 -33.93 -16.73 -4.74
N GLY A 46 -34.08 -17.97 -5.10
CA GLY A 46 -35.32 -18.55 -5.58
C GLY A 46 -36.11 -19.19 -4.42
N PRO A 47 -37.22 -19.87 -4.69
CA PRO A 47 -38.06 -20.47 -3.65
C PRO A 47 -37.32 -21.47 -2.74
N ASP A 48 -36.42 -22.28 -3.30
CA ASP A 48 -35.63 -23.26 -2.56
C ASP A 48 -34.62 -22.58 -1.63
N GLU A 49 -33.94 -21.53 -2.11
CA GLU A 49 -32.97 -20.76 -1.30
C GLU A 49 -33.65 -19.92 -0.20
N VAL A 50 -34.89 -19.47 -0.43
CA VAL A 50 -35.70 -18.83 0.61
C VAL A 50 -36.04 -19.87 1.69
N PHE A 51 -36.49 -21.07 1.28
CA PHE A 51 -36.76 -22.15 2.22
C PHE A 51 -35.52 -22.58 3.02
N GLU A 52 -34.37 -22.73 2.35
CA GLU A 52 -33.09 -23.02 3.02
C GLU A 52 -32.73 -21.97 4.05
N LYS A 53 -32.97 -20.69 3.74
CA LYS A 53 -32.57 -19.55 4.59
C LYS A 53 -33.55 -19.30 5.75
N MET A 54 -34.83 -19.36 5.48
CA MET A 54 -35.90 -18.96 6.40
C MET A 54 -36.59 -20.13 7.09
N GLY A 55 -36.50 -21.34 6.51
CA GLY A 55 -37.20 -22.55 6.98
C GLY A 55 -38.67 -22.60 6.62
N VAL A 56 -39.15 -21.69 5.77
CA VAL A 56 -40.52 -21.58 5.29
C VAL A 56 -40.55 -21.23 3.80
N ARG A 57 -41.64 -21.50 3.11
CA ARG A 57 -41.80 -21.12 1.70
C ARG A 57 -42.05 -19.61 1.56
N PRO A 58 -41.79 -19.03 0.36
CA PRO A 58 -42.04 -17.61 0.11
C PRO A 58 -43.44 -17.12 0.48
N ASP A 59 -44.47 -17.93 0.18
CA ASP A 59 -45.85 -17.63 0.50
C ASP A 59 -46.16 -17.64 2.01
N GLN A 60 -45.27 -18.15 2.81
CA GLN A 60 -45.36 -18.20 4.27
C GLN A 60 -44.54 -17.14 4.99
N ILE A 61 -43.79 -16.31 4.25
CA ILE A 61 -42.86 -15.30 4.85
C ILE A 61 -43.62 -14.32 5.72
N VAL A 62 -44.77 -13.82 5.27
CA VAL A 62 -45.58 -12.87 6.04
C VAL A 62 -46.01 -13.49 7.37
N ASP A 63 -46.57 -14.72 7.34
CA ASP A 63 -47.01 -15.42 8.54
C ASP A 63 -45.86 -15.78 9.49
N TYR A 64 -44.73 -16.18 8.91
CA TYR A 64 -43.53 -16.49 9.66
C TYR A 64 -42.98 -15.29 10.44
N LEU A 65 -42.79 -14.15 9.74
CA LEU A 65 -42.30 -12.92 10.35
C LEU A 65 -43.34 -12.33 11.33
N SER A 66 -44.61 -12.53 11.06
CA SER A 66 -45.68 -12.10 11.99
C SER A 66 -45.60 -12.79 13.35
N MET A 67 -45.16 -14.07 13.36
CA MET A 67 -44.96 -14.81 14.61
C MET A 67 -43.58 -14.50 15.25
N VAL A 68 -42.51 -14.39 14.43
CA VAL A 68 -41.12 -14.22 14.93
C VAL A 68 -40.82 -12.77 15.29
N GLY A 69 -41.41 -11.81 14.55
CA GLY A 69 -41.05 -10.40 14.56
C GLY A 69 -39.80 -10.10 13.72
N ASP A 70 -39.52 -8.82 13.49
CA ASP A 70 -38.25 -8.34 12.94
C ASP A 70 -37.71 -7.16 13.76
N ALA A 71 -36.58 -7.39 14.40
CA ALA A 71 -35.95 -6.39 15.25
C ALA A 71 -35.36 -5.24 14.40
N SER A 72 -35.06 -5.44 13.10
CA SER A 72 -34.55 -4.42 12.20
C SER A 72 -35.59 -3.33 11.96
N ASP A 73 -36.85 -3.73 11.83
CA ASP A 73 -37.99 -2.85 11.51
C ASP A 73 -38.90 -2.58 12.71
N ASN A 74 -38.45 -3.00 13.91
CA ASN A 74 -39.19 -2.84 15.14
C ASN A 74 -40.56 -3.54 15.17
N ILE A 75 -40.66 -4.69 14.47
CA ILE A 75 -41.88 -5.50 14.43
C ILE A 75 -41.87 -6.46 15.60
N PRO A 76 -42.92 -6.43 16.48
CA PRO A 76 -42.84 -7.10 17.76
C PRO A 76 -42.94 -8.63 17.68
N GLY A 77 -43.70 -9.19 16.74
CA GLY A 77 -44.01 -10.62 16.66
C GLY A 77 -44.81 -11.13 17.86
N MET A 78 -44.91 -12.44 17.96
CA MET A 78 -45.59 -13.13 19.10
C MET A 78 -44.55 -13.60 20.12
N ARG A 79 -44.51 -12.95 21.27
CA ARG A 79 -43.53 -13.27 22.32
C ARG A 79 -43.65 -14.74 22.76
N GLY A 80 -42.56 -15.47 22.68
CA GLY A 80 -42.49 -16.90 23.02
C GLY A 80 -42.40 -17.82 21.80
N ILE A 81 -42.61 -17.31 20.58
CA ILE A 81 -42.44 -18.05 19.34
C ILE A 81 -41.15 -17.58 18.65
N GLY A 82 -40.17 -18.45 18.58
CA GLY A 82 -38.94 -18.18 17.84
C GLY A 82 -38.95 -18.84 16.45
N ALA A 83 -37.95 -18.58 15.65
CA ALA A 83 -37.80 -19.01 14.26
C ALA A 83 -38.12 -20.49 14.01
N LYS A 84 -37.53 -21.39 14.83
CA LYS A 84 -37.84 -22.85 14.70
C LYS A 84 -39.27 -23.22 15.08
N GLY A 85 -39.85 -22.47 16.03
CA GLY A 85 -41.25 -22.70 16.46
C GLY A 85 -42.23 -22.25 15.39
N ALA A 86 -42.05 -21.09 14.81
CA ALA A 86 -42.85 -20.54 13.72
C ALA A 86 -42.79 -21.44 12.47
N ALA A 87 -41.56 -21.83 12.05
CA ALA A 87 -41.40 -22.73 10.91
C ALA A 87 -42.11 -24.08 11.11
N LYS A 88 -42.05 -24.65 12.31
CA LYS A 88 -42.75 -25.89 12.64
C LYS A 88 -44.29 -25.74 12.61
N LEU A 89 -44.79 -24.63 13.15
CA LEU A 89 -46.25 -24.36 13.15
C LEU A 89 -46.74 -24.17 11.70
N LEU A 90 -46.02 -23.44 10.85
CA LEU A 90 -46.39 -23.25 9.45
C LEU A 90 -46.20 -24.48 8.59
N ALA A 91 -45.31 -25.38 8.95
CA ALA A 91 -45.26 -26.72 8.30
C ALA A 91 -46.45 -27.60 8.63
N GLU A 92 -47.02 -27.46 9.84
CA GLU A 92 -48.17 -28.26 10.31
C GLU A 92 -49.52 -27.62 9.93
N HIS A 93 -49.62 -26.29 9.96
CA HIS A 93 -50.89 -25.57 9.81
C HIS A 93 -50.93 -24.61 8.61
N GLU A 94 -49.87 -24.50 7.85
CA GLU A 94 -49.67 -23.68 6.62
C GLU A 94 -49.75 -22.16 6.79
N THR A 95 -50.75 -21.62 7.53
CA THR A 95 -50.90 -20.17 7.72
C THR A 95 -51.11 -19.81 9.20
N LEU A 96 -50.91 -18.50 9.55
CA LEU A 96 -51.18 -17.99 10.88
C LEU A 96 -52.64 -18.15 11.30
N GLU A 97 -53.59 -17.94 10.38
CA GLU A 97 -55.02 -18.09 10.62
C GLU A 97 -55.34 -19.53 11.03
N LYS A 98 -54.84 -20.53 10.31
CA LYS A 98 -55.02 -21.94 10.64
C LYS A 98 -54.36 -22.31 11.97
N CYS A 99 -53.22 -21.67 12.32
CA CYS A 99 -52.62 -21.80 13.65
C CYS A 99 -53.54 -21.24 14.75
N ILE A 100 -54.21 -20.10 14.46
CA ILE A 100 -55.18 -19.51 15.44
C ILE A 100 -56.41 -20.43 15.62
N GLU A 101 -56.92 -21.02 14.57
CA GLU A 101 -58.01 -22.01 14.65
C GLU A 101 -57.60 -23.22 15.47
N ALA A 102 -56.36 -23.66 15.36
CA ALA A 102 -55.83 -24.84 16.05
C ALA A 102 -55.31 -24.56 17.46
N LYS A 103 -55.34 -23.31 17.95
CA LYS A 103 -54.70 -22.87 19.20
C LYS A 103 -55.08 -23.69 20.44
N ASP A 104 -56.32 -24.13 20.52
CA ASP A 104 -56.82 -24.91 21.68
C ASP A 104 -56.23 -26.32 21.74
N SER A 105 -55.63 -26.79 20.67
CA SER A 105 -54.96 -28.09 20.58
C SER A 105 -53.50 -28.03 20.99
N PHE A 106 -52.92 -26.84 21.16
CA PHE A 106 -51.49 -26.65 21.40
C PHE A 106 -51.10 -27.13 22.81
N LYS A 107 -49.95 -27.83 22.85
CA LYS A 107 -49.37 -28.34 24.09
C LYS A 107 -48.09 -27.57 24.41
N GLY A 108 -48.02 -27.07 25.64
CA GLY A 108 -46.83 -26.33 26.08
C GLY A 108 -47.16 -24.90 26.52
N LYS A 109 -46.82 -24.56 27.76
CA LYS A 109 -47.17 -23.30 28.40
C LYS A 109 -46.85 -22.06 27.57
N LYS A 110 -45.62 -21.99 27.00
CA LYS A 110 -45.17 -20.83 26.20
C LYS A 110 -45.95 -20.64 24.90
N LEU A 111 -46.35 -21.73 24.25
CA LEU A 111 -47.08 -21.67 22.99
C LEU A 111 -48.52 -21.22 23.25
N VAL A 112 -49.15 -21.75 24.27
CA VAL A 112 -50.50 -21.33 24.73
C VAL A 112 -50.49 -19.85 25.13
N GLU A 113 -49.52 -19.39 25.93
CA GLU A 113 -49.35 -17.98 26.30
C GLU A 113 -49.16 -17.09 25.04
N ALA A 114 -48.36 -17.49 24.04
CA ALA A 114 -48.17 -16.74 22.81
C ALA A 114 -49.47 -16.52 22.03
N PHE A 115 -50.29 -17.52 21.92
CA PHE A 115 -51.59 -17.44 21.22
C PHE A 115 -52.75 -16.86 22.07
N SER A 116 -52.63 -16.79 23.42
CA SER A 116 -53.60 -16.11 24.26
C SER A 116 -53.25 -14.64 24.49
N ASP A 117 -51.99 -14.36 24.86
CA ASP A 117 -51.62 -13.05 25.41
C ASP A 117 -50.87 -12.14 24.37
N HIS A 118 -50.34 -12.74 23.29
CA HIS A 118 -49.56 -12.04 22.28
C HIS A 118 -50.11 -12.14 20.84
N LEU A 119 -51.31 -12.65 20.68
CA LEU A 119 -51.97 -12.81 19.37
C LEU A 119 -52.18 -11.45 18.69
N GLU A 120 -52.62 -10.45 19.41
CA GLU A 120 -52.86 -9.10 18.87
C GLU A 120 -51.53 -8.49 18.29
N ALA A 121 -50.40 -8.72 18.95
CA ALA A 121 -49.10 -8.29 18.49
C ALA A 121 -48.71 -9.03 17.18
N GLY A 122 -49.02 -10.32 17.07
CA GLY A 122 -48.81 -11.11 15.84
C GLY A 122 -49.65 -10.59 14.67
N LEU A 123 -50.96 -10.31 14.91
CA LEU A 123 -51.85 -9.77 13.89
C LEU A 123 -51.47 -8.37 13.45
N LEU A 124 -50.99 -7.54 14.38
CA LEU A 124 -50.41 -6.22 14.06
C LEU A 124 -49.14 -6.37 13.22
N SER A 125 -48.27 -7.29 13.61
CA SER A 125 -47.05 -7.59 12.85
C SER A 125 -47.39 -8.05 11.43
N LYS A 126 -48.38 -8.92 11.24
CA LYS A 126 -48.83 -9.36 9.91
C LYS A 126 -49.21 -8.17 9.03
N LYS A 127 -50.02 -7.27 9.57
CA LYS A 127 -50.45 -6.05 8.84
C LYS A 127 -49.29 -5.10 8.49
N LEU A 128 -48.21 -5.10 9.29
CA LEU A 128 -47.03 -4.27 9.04
C LEU A 128 -46.05 -4.88 8.03
N ILE A 129 -45.98 -6.20 7.97
CA ILE A 129 -45.07 -6.95 7.08
C ILE A 129 -45.67 -7.17 5.69
N GLU A 130 -47.01 -7.26 5.61
CA GLU A 130 -47.70 -7.44 4.33
C GLU A 130 -47.51 -6.18 3.45
N ILE A 131 -46.80 -6.36 2.35
CA ILE A 131 -46.45 -5.29 1.43
C ILE A 131 -47.64 -4.94 0.54
N VAL A 132 -48.00 -3.66 0.45
CA VAL A 132 -49.06 -3.15 -0.43
C VAL A 132 -48.67 -3.35 -1.89
N THR A 133 -49.60 -3.94 -2.71
CA THR A 133 -49.30 -4.33 -4.09
C THR A 133 -50.21 -3.66 -5.15
N ASP A 134 -51.09 -2.76 -4.71
CA ASP A 134 -52.08 -2.09 -5.53
C ASP A 134 -51.85 -0.58 -5.69
N ILE A 135 -50.67 -0.11 -5.36
CA ILE A 135 -50.26 1.31 -5.57
C ILE A 135 -50.28 1.59 -7.08
N GLU A 136 -50.94 2.66 -7.47
CA GLU A 136 -50.88 3.16 -8.83
C GLU A 136 -49.48 3.65 -9.17
N LEU A 137 -48.83 3.05 -10.15
CA LEU A 137 -47.49 3.39 -10.57
C LEU A 137 -47.53 4.46 -11.66
N PRO A 138 -46.72 5.51 -11.57
CA PRO A 138 -46.73 6.63 -12.54
C PRO A 138 -46.15 6.26 -13.91
N VAL A 139 -45.66 5.01 -14.07
CA VAL A 139 -45.00 4.51 -15.28
C VAL A 139 -45.52 3.13 -15.62
N SER A 140 -45.54 2.76 -16.89
CA SER A 140 -45.84 1.38 -17.36
C SER A 140 -44.55 0.54 -17.40
N ALA A 141 -44.74 -0.81 -17.47
CA ALA A 141 -43.60 -1.72 -17.64
C ALA A 141 -42.76 -1.39 -18.90
N GLU A 142 -43.38 -1.00 -20.00
CA GLU A 142 -42.68 -0.58 -21.21
C GLU A 142 -41.93 0.74 -21.03
N GLY A 143 -42.48 1.68 -20.25
CA GLY A 143 -41.85 2.95 -19.93
C GLY A 143 -40.61 2.82 -19.03
N THR A 144 -40.39 1.67 -18.42
CA THR A 144 -39.20 1.39 -17.59
C THR A 144 -38.09 0.72 -18.36
N LYS A 145 -38.16 0.61 -19.69
CA LYS A 145 -37.02 0.18 -20.50
C LYS A 145 -35.83 1.05 -20.18
N TYR A 146 -34.85 0.45 -19.52
CA TYR A 146 -33.61 1.12 -19.15
C TYR A 146 -32.74 1.31 -20.38
N HIS A 147 -32.65 2.52 -20.85
CA HIS A 147 -31.64 2.93 -21.80
C HIS A 147 -30.50 3.52 -20.99
N PHE A 148 -29.40 2.80 -20.97
CA PHE A 148 -28.20 3.30 -20.30
C PHE A 148 -27.63 4.47 -21.13
N ASN A 149 -28.07 5.66 -20.83
CA ASN A 149 -27.52 6.88 -21.42
C ASN A 149 -27.10 7.82 -20.29
N PRO A 150 -25.82 7.70 -19.83
CA PRO A 150 -25.28 8.64 -18.86
C PRO A 150 -25.27 10.03 -19.49
N ASN A 151 -26.16 10.91 -19.01
CA ASN A 151 -26.23 12.29 -19.44
C ASN A 151 -24.95 13.05 -19.05
N ASP A 152 -24.78 14.24 -19.61
CA ASP A 152 -23.59 15.05 -19.39
C ASP A 152 -23.44 15.46 -17.92
N ASP A 153 -24.58 15.73 -17.23
CA ASP A 153 -24.59 16.03 -15.80
C ASP A 153 -24.02 14.88 -14.95
N PHE A 154 -24.33 13.63 -15.31
CA PHE A 154 -23.79 12.46 -14.62
C PHE A 154 -22.29 12.29 -14.90
N ILE A 155 -21.86 12.49 -16.13
CA ILE A 155 -20.44 12.48 -16.48
C ILE A 155 -19.70 13.59 -15.75
N ASP A 156 -20.25 14.79 -15.67
CA ASP A 156 -19.68 15.91 -14.93
C ASP A 156 -19.67 15.66 -13.42
N PHE A 157 -20.68 14.98 -12.89
CA PHE A 157 -20.68 14.52 -11.51
C PHE A 157 -19.54 13.53 -11.24
N LEU A 158 -19.33 12.53 -12.12
CA LEU A 158 -18.21 11.60 -12.01
C LEU A 158 -16.84 12.30 -12.14
N LYS A 159 -16.74 13.34 -12.99
CA LYS A 159 -15.55 14.19 -13.08
C LYS A 159 -15.28 14.94 -11.78
N LYS A 160 -16.30 15.59 -11.21
CA LYS A 160 -16.19 16.30 -9.91
C LYS A 160 -15.75 15.37 -8.78
N LEU A 161 -16.19 14.12 -8.79
CA LEU A 161 -15.77 13.11 -7.82
C LEU A 161 -14.43 12.44 -8.16
N ALA A 162 -13.76 12.83 -9.24
CA ALA A 162 -12.52 12.24 -9.75
C ALA A 162 -12.62 10.71 -9.99
N LEU A 163 -13.81 10.16 -10.25
CA LEU A 163 -14.06 8.73 -10.46
C LEU A 163 -13.77 8.33 -11.91
N LYS A 164 -12.55 8.59 -12.39
CA LYS A 164 -12.12 8.39 -13.78
C LYS A 164 -12.34 6.97 -14.29
N GLN A 165 -12.07 5.95 -13.47
CA GLN A 165 -12.24 4.55 -13.86
C GLN A 165 -13.72 4.20 -14.08
N VAL A 166 -14.60 4.65 -13.19
CA VAL A 166 -16.05 4.48 -13.32
C VAL A 166 -16.54 5.23 -14.55
N MET A 167 -16.11 6.49 -14.73
CA MET A 167 -16.44 7.29 -15.90
C MET A 167 -16.03 6.60 -17.21
N GLY A 168 -14.82 6.03 -17.27
CA GLY A 168 -14.35 5.28 -18.44
C GLY A 168 -15.24 4.06 -18.76
N GLN A 169 -15.67 3.31 -17.74
CA GLN A 169 -16.61 2.20 -17.92
C GLN A 169 -17.96 2.68 -18.49
N PHE A 170 -18.48 3.79 -17.99
CA PHE A 170 -19.75 4.34 -18.47
C PHE A 170 -19.65 4.93 -19.88
N LEU A 171 -18.56 5.58 -20.24
CA LEU A 171 -18.32 6.10 -21.58
C LEU A 171 -18.20 4.96 -22.62
N ASN A 172 -17.64 3.83 -22.24
CA ASN A 172 -17.52 2.67 -23.11
C ASN A 172 -18.86 1.95 -23.38
N LEU A 173 -19.88 2.21 -22.58
CA LEU A 173 -21.23 1.66 -22.76
C LEU A 173 -22.13 2.55 -23.63
N ARG A 174 -21.71 3.78 -23.98
CA ARG A 174 -22.45 4.61 -24.96
C ARG A 174 -22.39 3.99 -26.34
N GLU A 175 -23.49 4.02 -27.06
CA GLU A 175 -23.53 3.64 -28.49
C GLU A 175 -22.63 4.56 -29.32
N THR A 176 -22.07 4.03 -30.42
CA THR A 176 -21.05 4.74 -31.23
C THR A 176 -21.52 6.07 -31.80
N ASP A 177 -22.78 6.20 -32.14
CA ASP A 177 -23.34 7.46 -32.68
C ASP A 177 -23.53 8.55 -31.63
N GLU A 178 -23.79 8.16 -30.38
CA GLU A 178 -23.90 9.10 -29.26
C GLU A 178 -22.53 9.55 -28.75
N ARG A 179 -21.48 8.74 -28.91
CA ARG A 179 -20.09 9.12 -28.64
C ARG A 179 -19.63 10.27 -29.56
N ALA A 180 -19.97 10.19 -30.84
CA ALA A 180 -19.63 11.21 -31.84
C ALA A 180 -20.36 12.53 -31.55
N ALA A 181 -21.64 12.49 -31.17
CA ALA A 181 -22.43 13.66 -30.81
C ALA A 181 -21.94 14.36 -29.53
N TYR A 182 -21.54 13.58 -28.51
CA TYR A 182 -20.98 14.10 -27.26
C TYR A 182 -19.62 14.78 -27.47
N ALA A 183 -18.75 14.19 -28.30
CA ALA A 183 -17.46 14.80 -28.65
C ALA A 183 -17.61 16.14 -29.38
N GLN A 184 -18.62 16.28 -30.26
CA GLN A 184 -18.92 17.53 -30.97
C GLN A 184 -19.53 18.62 -30.06
N GLN A 185 -20.28 18.25 -29.04
CA GLN A 185 -20.93 19.16 -28.11
C GLN A 185 -19.95 19.74 -27.09
N THR A 186 -19.00 18.93 -26.60
CA THR A 186 -17.93 19.35 -25.68
C THR A 186 -16.87 20.24 -26.37
N ALA A 187 -16.70 20.15 -27.67
CA ALA A 187 -15.82 21.03 -28.46
C ALA A 187 -16.39 22.46 -28.59
N LYS A 188 -17.72 22.66 -28.47
CA LYS A 188 -18.37 23.98 -28.61
C LYS A 188 -18.48 24.77 -27.32
N SER A 189 -18.30 24.19 -26.14
CA SER A 189 -18.44 24.86 -24.84
C SER A 189 -17.13 25.45 -24.26
N LYS A 190 -16.09 25.61 -25.08
CA LYS A 190 -14.79 26.17 -24.65
C LYS A 190 -14.71 27.68 -24.95
N SER A 191 -15.48 28.50 -24.22
CA SER A 191 -15.11 29.89 -23.97
C SER A 191 -15.62 30.30 -22.58
N ASP A 192 -14.69 30.79 -21.78
CA ASP A 192 -14.81 31.32 -20.42
C ASP A 192 -14.95 30.36 -19.24
N THR A 193 -13.85 30.12 -18.53
CA THR A 193 -13.60 30.62 -17.16
C THR A 193 -12.33 30.00 -16.57
N SER A 194 -11.50 30.84 -16.00
CA SER A 194 -10.26 30.58 -15.27
C SER A 194 -10.50 29.97 -13.89
N ASN A 195 -9.57 29.11 -13.47
CA ASN A 195 -9.37 28.54 -12.13
C ASN A 195 -10.08 27.23 -11.78
N ASP A 196 -9.86 26.19 -12.59
CA ASP A 196 -10.09 24.82 -12.14
C ASP A 196 -8.84 23.94 -12.32
N PRO A 197 -8.63 22.91 -11.46
CA PRO A 197 -7.48 22.01 -11.61
C PRO A 197 -7.50 21.37 -12.99
N ILE A 198 -6.36 21.38 -13.66
CA ILE A 198 -6.23 20.97 -15.06
C ILE A 198 -6.73 19.55 -15.23
N ILE A 199 -7.92 19.45 -15.77
CA ILE A 199 -8.44 18.23 -16.38
C ILE A 199 -7.74 18.12 -17.73
N VAL A 200 -6.92 17.11 -17.89
CA VAL A 200 -6.37 16.75 -19.21
C VAL A 200 -7.55 16.57 -20.17
N ASN A 201 -7.63 17.45 -21.16
CA ASN A 201 -8.66 17.39 -22.19
C ASN A 201 -8.61 16.08 -22.95
N LEU A 202 -9.51 15.16 -22.65
CA LEU A 202 -9.85 14.03 -23.53
C LEU A 202 -10.82 14.52 -24.64
N SER A 203 -10.40 15.51 -25.42
CA SER A 203 -11.10 15.93 -26.62
C SER A 203 -10.13 15.83 -27.78
N ASP A 204 -10.09 14.67 -28.33
CA ASP A 204 -9.91 14.37 -29.75
C ASP A 204 -10.07 12.86 -29.88
N GLU A 205 -10.75 12.44 -30.90
CA GLU A 205 -11.06 11.06 -31.26
C GLU A 205 -9.93 10.11 -30.83
N THR A 206 -10.04 9.49 -29.65
CA THR A 206 -9.10 8.48 -29.23
C THR A 206 -9.48 7.15 -29.88
N HIS A 207 -9.23 7.04 -31.17
CA HIS A 207 -8.63 5.81 -31.64
C HIS A 207 -7.35 5.66 -30.80
N ALA A 208 -7.17 4.51 -30.13
CA ALA A 208 -5.87 4.17 -29.58
C ALA A 208 -4.84 4.54 -30.64
N PRO A 209 -3.80 5.34 -30.31
CA PRO A 209 -2.90 5.85 -31.33
C PRO A 209 -2.42 4.67 -32.15
N GLN A 210 -2.64 4.71 -33.46
CA GLN A 210 -2.19 3.67 -34.34
C GLN A 210 -0.68 3.83 -34.43
N ILE A 211 0.05 2.99 -33.69
CA ILE A 211 1.51 3.03 -33.64
C ILE A 211 2.02 2.17 -34.78
N ASP A 212 2.84 2.75 -35.66
CA ASP A 212 3.56 2.02 -36.71
C ASP A 212 4.71 1.24 -36.04
N LEU A 213 4.71 -0.07 -36.19
CA LEU A 213 5.64 -0.99 -35.54
C LEU A 213 6.58 -1.61 -36.58
N GLU A 214 7.90 -1.46 -36.43
CA GLU A 214 8.93 -1.97 -37.34
C GLU A 214 9.99 -2.78 -36.59
N ILE A 215 10.30 -3.98 -37.06
CA ILE A 215 11.41 -4.79 -36.57
C ILE A 215 12.68 -4.37 -37.32
N VAL A 216 13.72 -4.02 -36.57
CA VAL A 216 15.03 -3.69 -37.13
C VAL A 216 15.81 -4.98 -37.34
N THR A 217 16.13 -5.26 -38.62
CA THR A 217 16.99 -6.37 -39.04
C THR A 217 18.38 -5.85 -39.41
N GLU A 218 19.37 -6.73 -39.60
CA GLU A 218 20.69 -6.30 -40.10
C GLU A 218 20.62 -5.48 -41.41
N ASP A 219 19.68 -5.80 -42.30
CA ASP A 219 19.49 -5.09 -43.58
C ASP A 219 18.89 -3.69 -43.38
N SER A 220 17.96 -3.53 -42.45
CA SER A 220 17.31 -2.24 -42.16
C SER A 220 18.06 -1.41 -41.12
N PHE A 221 19.11 -1.95 -40.48
CA PHE A 221 19.83 -1.34 -39.36
C PHE A 221 20.41 0.04 -39.72
N GLU A 222 21.09 0.20 -40.83
CA GLU A 222 21.69 1.49 -41.24
C GLU A 222 20.61 2.55 -41.57
N LYS A 223 19.44 2.13 -42.06
CA LYS A 223 18.29 3.01 -42.22
C LYS A 223 17.81 3.53 -40.91
N PHE A 224 17.57 2.61 -39.93
CA PHE A 224 17.19 2.98 -38.57
C PHE A 224 18.21 3.95 -37.92
N MET A 225 19.49 3.64 -38.00
CA MET A 225 20.55 4.51 -37.44
C MET A 225 20.56 5.90 -38.08
N THR A 226 20.22 6.02 -39.37
CA THR A 226 20.13 7.31 -40.08
C THR A 226 18.91 8.10 -39.63
N GLU A 227 17.75 7.46 -39.53
CA GLU A 227 16.52 8.08 -39.05
C GLU A 227 16.66 8.56 -37.59
N SER A 228 17.26 7.74 -36.72
CA SER A 228 17.44 8.05 -35.29
C SER A 228 18.42 9.21 -35.02
N GLN A 229 19.25 9.61 -35.99
CA GLN A 229 20.13 10.78 -35.87
C GLN A 229 19.38 12.10 -35.72
N ALA A 230 18.14 12.17 -36.18
CA ALA A 230 17.31 13.36 -36.09
C ALA A 230 16.55 13.46 -34.73
N TRP A 231 16.62 12.43 -33.89
CA TRP A 231 15.88 12.41 -32.63
C TRP A 231 16.55 13.25 -31.55
N SER A 232 15.78 14.08 -30.87
CA SER A 232 16.22 14.84 -29.70
C SER A 232 15.86 14.15 -28.37
N ALA A 233 14.92 13.20 -28.45
CA ALA A 233 14.53 12.35 -27.33
C ALA A 233 14.12 10.99 -27.88
N VAL A 234 14.27 9.94 -27.08
CA VAL A 234 13.85 8.58 -27.42
C VAL A 234 13.04 7.97 -26.28
N GLY A 235 11.78 7.66 -26.55
CA GLY A 235 10.96 6.80 -25.70
C GLY A 235 11.46 5.37 -25.83
N SER A 236 11.90 4.78 -24.74
CA SER A 236 12.55 3.48 -24.74
C SER A 236 11.86 2.51 -23.79
N TYR A 237 11.91 1.24 -24.17
CA TYR A 237 11.56 0.13 -23.28
C TYR A 237 12.62 -0.95 -23.40
N SER A 238 13.49 -1.00 -22.38
CA SER A 238 14.58 -1.97 -22.31
C SER A 238 14.07 -3.30 -21.78
N VAL A 239 14.31 -4.39 -22.50
CA VAL A 239 13.89 -5.74 -22.12
C VAL A 239 15.09 -6.58 -21.74
N TYR A 240 15.09 -7.15 -20.54
CA TYR A 240 16.20 -7.94 -20.00
C TYR A 240 15.85 -9.41 -19.94
N ASP A 241 16.87 -10.28 -20.08
CA ASP A 241 16.71 -11.73 -20.03
C ASP A 241 16.63 -12.29 -18.61
N SER A 242 17.00 -11.49 -17.61
CA SER A 242 17.05 -11.88 -16.21
C SER A 242 16.73 -10.73 -15.26
N LEU A 243 16.19 -11.04 -14.09
CA LEU A 243 16.01 -10.10 -12.99
C LEU A 243 17.26 -9.92 -12.12
N ASP A 244 18.22 -10.85 -12.19
CA ASP A 244 19.47 -10.77 -11.42
C ASP A 244 20.38 -9.66 -11.96
N PRO A 245 20.70 -8.63 -11.15
CA PRO A 245 21.49 -7.48 -11.59
C PRO A 245 22.91 -7.84 -12.05
N LEU A 246 23.44 -8.98 -11.63
CA LEU A 246 24.80 -9.40 -11.99
C LEU A 246 24.90 -10.21 -13.28
N SER A 247 23.80 -10.83 -13.70
CA SER A 247 23.80 -11.71 -14.87
C SER A 247 22.89 -11.22 -16.00
N ARG A 248 22.05 -10.21 -15.75
CA ARG A 248 21.11 -9.70 -16.76
C ARG A 248 21.82 -9.13 -17.97
N LYS A 249 21.23 -9.41 -19.14
CA LYS A 249 21.63 -8.82 -20.41
C LYS A 249 20.41 -8.22 -21.06
N LEU A 250 20.64 -7.24 -21.91
CA LEU A 250 19.59 -6.66 -22.71
C LEU A 250 19.19 -7.66 -23.80
N ALA A 251 17.96 -8.18 -23.71
CA ALA A 251 17.39 -9.12 -24.71
C ALA A 251 16.89 -8.38 -25.95
N GLY A 252 16.46 -7.13 -25.79
CA GLY A 252 16.03 -6.28 -26.88
C GLY A 252 15.69 -4.88 -26.37
N LEU A 253 15.53 -3.97 -27.32
CA LEU A 253 15.19 -2.57 -27.07
C LEU A 253 14.08 -2.14 -28.00
N ALA A 254 12.98 -1.65 -27.43
CA ALA A 254 12.01 -0.89 -28.21
C ALA A 254 12.34 0.60 -28.11
N ALA A 255 12.26 1.32 -29.23
CA ALA A 255 12.63 2.74 -29.34
C ALA A 255 11.65 3.51 -30.21
N SER A 256 11.22 4.70 -29.75
CA SER A 256 10.37 5.62 -30.52
C SER A 256 10.87 7.05 -30.37
N GLY A 257 11.02 7.76 -31.51
CA GLY A 257 11.47 9.16 -31.54
C GLY A 257 10.35 10.18 -31.67
N ASP A 258 9.09 9.74 -31.84
CA ASP A 258 7.94 10.64 -32.08
C ASP A 258 6.62 10.18 -31.43
N GLY A 259 6.61 9.02 -30.75
CA GLY A 259 5.41 8.44 -30.14
C GLY A 259 4.43 7.81 -31.14
N LYS A 260 4.69 7.88 -32.43
CA LYS A 260 3.82 7.37 -33.51
C LYS A 260 4.41 6.17 -34.21
N LYS A 261 5.72 6.12 -34.33
CA LYS A 261 6.47 5.00 -34.91
C LYS A 261 7.42 4.44 -33.85
N SER A 262 7.42 3.11 -33.72
CA SER A 262 8.31 2.39 -32.81
C SER A 262 9.08 1.29 -33.52
N TYR A 263 10.29 1.09 -33.09
CA TYR A 263 11.22 0.11 -33.59
C TYR A 263 11.53 -0.92 -32.52
N TRP A 264 11.54 -2.20 -32.89
CA TRP A 264 12.06 -3.26 -32.06
C TRP A 264 13.45 -3.67 -32.53
N LEU A 265 14.44 -3.60 -31.65
CA LEU A 265 15.81 -4.01 -31.90
C LEU A 265 16.07 -5.31 -31.11
N PRO A 266 15.98 -6.49 -31.75
CA PRO A 266 16.22 -7.76 -31.08
C PRO A 266 17.71 -7.98 -30.83
N PHE A 267 18.06 -8.46 -29.63
CA PHE A 267 19.43 -8.86 -29.27
C PHE A 267 19.50 -10.35 -28.89
N VAL A 268 18.35 -11.04 -28.89
CA VAL A 268 18.24 -12.51 -28.75
C VAL A 268 17.26 -13.04 -29.80
N GLY A 269 17.30 -14.36 -30.09
CA GLY A 269 16.43 -14.99 -31.09
C GLY A 269 17.08 -15.09 -32.46
N GLU A 270 16.27 -15.50 -33.47
CA GLU A 270 16.74 -15.71 -34.84
C GLU A 270 17.04 -14.40 -35.54
N ASP A 271 16.29 -13.34 -35.25
CA ASP A 271 16.45 -12.01 -35.85
C ASP A 271 17.47 -11.14 -35.07
N ALA A 272 18.23 -11.71 -34.14
CA ALA A 272 19.12 -10.95 -33.27
C ALA A 272 20.15 -10.15 -34.05
N LEU A 273 20.23 -8.87 -33.78
CA LEU A 273 21.23 -7.97 -34.32
C LEU A 273 22.64 -8.35 -33.83
N SER A 274 23.64 -8.14 -34.64
CA SER A 274 25.02 -8.43 -34.28
C SER A 274 25.49 -7.66 -33.07
N ALA A 275 26.48 -8.21 -32.34
CA ALA A 275 27.10 -7.50 -31.20
C ALA A 275 27.69 -6.13 -31.60
N LYS A 276 28.09 -5.96 -32.89
CA LYS A 276 28.54 -4.67 -33.43
C LYS A 276 27.37 -3.69 -33.53
N ALA A 277 26.23 -4.12 -34.06
CA ALA A 277 25.02 -3.32 -34.16
C ALA A 277 24.52 -2.93 -32.74
N PHE A 278 24.44 -3.90 -31.80
CA PHE A 278 24.13 -3.62 -30.40
C PHE A 278 25.00 -2.51 -29.81
N LYS A 279 26.33 -2.64 -29.90
CA LYS A 279 27.24 -1.64 -29.39
C LYS A 279 27.05 -0.27 -30.03
N LYS A 280 26.78 -0.23 -31.37
CA LYS A 280 26.54 1.01 -32.10
C LYS A 280 25.26 1.71 -31.62
N VAL A 281 24.17 0.97 -31.41
CA VAL A 281 22.88 1.48 -30.90
C VAL A 281 23.04 2.07 -29.51
N ILE A 282 23.57 1.27 -28.56
CA ILE A 282 23.70 1.70 -27.18
C ILE A 282 24.62 2.90 -27.07
N THR A 283 25.76 2.90 -27.82
CA THR A 283 26.66 4.06 -27.86
C THR A 283 25.96 5.28 -28.44
N HIS A 284 25.15 5.11 -29.50
CA HIS A 284 24.42 6.20 -30.14
C HIS A 284 23.45 6.89 -29.18
N PHE A 285 22.68 6.13 -28.39
CA PHE A 285 21.71 6.72 -27.49
C PHE A 285 22.33 7.07 -26.14
N TRP A 286 23.08 6.17 -25.51
CA TRP A 286 23.51 6.35 -24.12
C TRP A 286 24.69 7.30 -23.96
N ASN A 287 25.58 7.39 -24.93
CA ASN A 287 26.71 8.34 -24.88
C ASN A 287 26.40 9.69 -25.52
N ASN A 288 25.17 9.91 -25.99
CA ASN A 288 24.78 11.12 -26.69
C ASN A 288 24.07 12.10 -25.74
N GLU A 289 24.82 13.06 -25.22
CA GLU A 289 24.29 14.10 -24.30
C GLU A 289 23.23 15.01 -24.95
N LYS A 290 23.00 14.90 -26.27
CA LYS A 290 21.98 15.69 -27.00
C LYS A 290 20.66 14.96 -27.17
N VAL A 291 20.60 13.69 -26.88
CA VAL A 291 19.40 12.85 -26.98
C VAL A 291 18.94 12.47 -25.59
N GLU A 292 17.73 12.85 -25.23
CA GLU A 292 17.17 12.50 -23.92
C GLU A 292 16.65 11.06 -23.92
N TRP A 293 17.07 10.26 -22.95
CA TRP A 293 16.67 8.87 -22.77
C TRP A 293 15.46 8.79 -21.84
N LEU A 294 14.28 8.53 -22.43
CA LEU A 294 13.00 8.41 -21.73
C LEU A 294 12.71 6.93 -21.50
N SER A 295 12.50 6.54 -20.23
CA SER A 295 12.28 5.13 -19.87
C SER A 295 11.42 5.04 -18.62
N ASP A 296 11.00 3.84 -18.25
CA ASP A 296 10.44 3.49 -16.93
C ASP A 296 11.42 2.63 -16.10
N HIS A 297 12.64 2.44 -16.61
CA HIS A 297 13.65 1.54 -16.04
C HIS A 297 15.07 2.14 -15.99
N ILE A 298 15.20 3.46 -15.84
CA ILE A 298 16.49 4.18 -15.87
C ILE A 298 17.51 3.56 -14.91
N LYS A 299 17.10 3.21 -13.69
CA LYS A 299 17.97 2.54 -12.72
C LYS A 299 18.51 1.20 -13.26
N THR A 300 17.68 0.43 -13.94
CA THR A 300 18.07 -0.85 -14.52
C THR A 300 19.02 -0.65 -15.69
N ASP A 301 18.78 0.37 -16.52
CA ASP A 301 19.69 0.75 -17.61
C ASP A 301 21.08 1.11 -17.08
N HIS A 302 21.18 1.89 -15.97
CA HIS A 302 22.44 2.17 -15.30
C HIS A 302 23.15 0.93 -14.73
N SER A 303 22.44 -0.15 -14.46
CA SER A 303 23.00 -1.37 -13.86
C SER A 303 23.66 -2.32 -14.86
N LEU A 304 23.56 -2.06 -16.19
CA LEU A 304 24.16 -2.90 -17.21
C LEU A 304 25.68 -2.88 -17.14
N LYS A 305 26.28 -4.07 -17.17
CA LYS A 305 27.75 -4.27 -17.06
C LYS A 305 28.47 -4.35 -18.41
N GLU A 306 27.85 -3.93 -19.49
CA GLU A 306 28.43 -4.09 -20.84
C GLU A 306 29.51 -3.04 -21.18
N GLY A 307 29.99 -2.29 -20.21
CA GLY A 307 31.09 -1.32 -20.35
C GLY A 307 30.68 -0.05 -21.09
N ILE A 308 29.40 0.22 -21.25
CA ILE A 308 28.86 1.46 -21.82
C ILE A 308 28.09 2.19 -20.73
N GLU A 309 28.57 3.35 -20.37
CA GLU A 309 27.93 4.20 -19.35
C GLU A 309 26.78 5.01 -19.97
N LEU A 310 25.66 5.11 -19.25
CA LEU A 310 24.54 5.96 -19.65
C LEU A 310 24.86 7.42 -19.27
N LYS A 311 25.27 8.23 -20.26
CA LYS A 311 25.60 9.67 -20.12
C LYS A 311 24.52 10.60 -20.67
N ALA A 312 23.60 10.06 -21.45
CA ALA A 312 22.47 10.82 -21.97
C ALA A 312 21.64 11.42 -20.82
N PRO A 313 21.06 12.61 -20.99
CA PRO A 313 20.04 13.10 -20.06
C PRO A 313 18.91 12.08 -19.95
N THR A 314 18.43 11.83 -18.73
CA THR A 314 17.43 10.79 -18.46
C THR A 314 16.10 11.37 -18.00
N PHE A 315 15.02 10.65 -18.31
CA PHE A 315 13.71 10.92 -17.73
C PHE A 315 12.95 9.62 -17.47
N ASP A 316 12.79 9.27 -16.19
CA ASP A 316 12.02 8.10 -15.76
C ASP A 316 10.56 8.46 -15.52
N ILE A 317 9.66 7.89 -16.31
CA ILE A 317 8.24 8.19 -16.23
C ILE A 317 7.59 7.65 -14.94
N SER A 318 8.07 6.52 -14.42
CA SER A 318 7.56 5.92 -13.18
C SER A 318 7.88 6.81 -11.98
N GLN A 319 9.11 7.33 -11.91
CA GLN A 319 9.51 8.25 -10.85
C GLN A 319 8.85 9.62 -10.98
N ALA A 320 8.72 10.14 -12.18
CA ALA A 320 8.00 11.40 -12.43
C ALA A 320 6.54 11.31 -11.98
N HIS A 321 5.86 10.22 -12.36
CA HIS A 321 4.48 9.98 -11.95
C HIS A 321 4.34 9.78 -10.44
N TYR A 322 5.30 9.09 -9.80
CA TYR A 322 5.32 8.97 -8.34
C TYR A 322 5.42 10.34 -7.65
N ASN A 323 6.27 11.24 -8.13
CA ASN A 323 6.38 12.58 -7.56
C ASN A 323 5.10 13.41 -7.71
N ILE A 324 4.34 13.17 -8.78
CA ILE A 324 3.05 13.80 -9.04
C ILE A 324 1.93 13.19 -8.20
N SER A 325 1.93 11.86 -7.98
CA SER A 325 0.83 11.13 -7.34
C SER A 325 1.35 9.82 -6.70
N ALA A 326 2.00 9.91 -5.54
CA ALA A 326 2.66 8.78 -4.86
C ALA A 326 1.73 7.63 -4.41
N ASP A 327 0.41 7.80 -4.50
CA ASP A 327 -0.62 6.84 -4.09
C ASP A 327 -1.16 5.96 -5.23
N ARG A 328 -0.62 6.13 -6.45
CA ARG A 328 -1.07 5.41 -7.65
C ARG A 328 -0.09 4.32 -8.07
N ALA A 329 -0.51 3.50 -9.02
CA ALA A 329 0.39 2.57 -9.70
C ALA A 329 1.24 3.31 -10.74
N HIS A 330 2.55 3.05 -10.76
CA HIS A 330 3.53 3.76 -11.60
C HIS A 330 4.07 2.88 -12.74
N THR A 331 3.31 1.89 -13.20
CA THR A 331 3.70 1.06 -14.34
C THR A 331 3.32 1.73 -15.66
N VAL A 332 4.03 1.42 -16.73
CA VAL A 332 3.73 1.93 -18.08
C VAL A 332 2.28 1.65 -18.47
N GLU A 333 1.77 0.44 -18.15
CA GLU A 333 0.39 0.04 -18.45
C GLU A 333 -0.63 0.92 -17.76
N SER A 334 -0.42 1.23 -16.47
CA SER A 334 -1.34 2.07 -15.71
C SER A 334 -1.30 3.52 -16.20
N MET A 335 -0.11 4.04 -16.51
CA MET A 335 0.06 5.38 -17.03
C MET A 335 -0.45 5.52 -18.48
N ALA A 336 -0.21 4.53 -19.35
CA ALA A 336 -0.76 4.52 -20.70
C ALA A 336 -2.29 4.55 -20.69
N LYS A 337 -2.91 3.79 -19.80
CA LYS A 337 -4.35 3.82 -19.60
C LYS A 337 -4.84 5.16 -19.05
N GLU A 338 -4.12 5.75 -18.11
CA GLU A 338 -4.51 7.01 -17.47
C GLU A 338 -4.35 8.21 -18.39
N TYR A 339 -3.20 8.33 -19.07
CA TYR A 339 -2.84 9.52 -19.84
C TYR A 339 -3.20 9.43 -21.32
N LEU A 340 -3.17 8.22 -21.89
CA LEU A 340 -3.34 8.02 -23.34
C LEU A 340 -4.62 7.24 -23.69
N SER A 341 -5.37 6.74 -22.70
CA SER A 341 -6.48 5.79 -22.92
C SER A 341 -6.06 4.52 -23.68
N LEU A 342 -4.78 4.20 -23.65
CA LEU A 342 -4.19 3.03 -24.29
C LEU A 342 -4.13 1.86 -23.32
N SER A 343 -4.74 0.73 -23.69
CA SER A 343 -4.65 -0.52 -22.93
C SER A 343 -3.49 -1.35 -23.42
N LEU A 344 -2.47 -1.49 -22.60
CA LEU A 344 -1.33 -2.36 -22.84
C LEU A 344 -1.52 -3.69 -22.11
N GLU A 345 -1.21 -4.81 -22.76
CA GLU A 345 -1.25 -6.13 -22.13
C GLU A 345 -0.14 -6.23 -21.06
N PRO A 346 -0.44 -6.77 -19.87
CA PRO A 346 0.57 -6.92 -18.82
C PRO A 346 1.69 -7.86 -19.27
N PHE A 347 2.94 -7.48 -19.05
CA PHE A 347 4.10 -8.30 -19.32
C PHE A 347 4.73 -8.84 -18.00
N SER A 348 5.16 -10.10 -18.01
CA SER A 348 5.85 -10.73 -16.88
C SER A 348 7.02 -11.60 -17.34
N LEU A 349 8.24 -11.13 -17.12
CA LEU A 349 9.45 -11.86 -17.49
C LEU A 349 9.47 -13.30 -16.99
N LYS A 350 8.98 -13.56 -15.76
CA LYS A 350 8.93 -14.92 -15.19
C LYS A 350 8.09 -15.91 -16.01
N LYS A 351 7.06 -15.41 -16.71
CA LYS A 351 6.13 -16.25 -17.49
C LYS A 351 6.47 -16.25 -18.97
N GLU A 352 6.96 -15.13 -19.47
CA GLU A 352 7.02 -14.83 -20.91
C GLU A 352 8.47 -14.76 -21.45
N ALA A 353 9.48 -15.07 -20.60
CA ALA A 353 10.87 -15.10 -21.06
C ALA A 353 11.13 -15.92 -22.34
N PRO A 354 10.45 -17.06 -22.58
CA PRO A 354 10.62 -17.80 -23.84
C PRO A 354 10.16 -17.04 -25.09
N LEU A 355 9.20 -16.10 -24.92
CA LEU A 355 8.65 -15.31 -26.04
C LEU A 355 9.58 -14.15 -26.45
N LEU A 356 10.65 -13.88 -25.70
CA LEU A 356 11.62 -12.83 -26.05
C LEU A 356 12.40 -13.14 -27.34
N ALA A 357 12.43 -14.38 -27.80
CA ALA A 357 13.01 -14.78 -29.06
C ALA A 357 12.07 -14.56 -30.27
N ASP A 358 10.80 -14.23 -30.05
CA ASP A 358 9.79 -13.96 -31.08
C ASP A 358 9.70 -12.44 -31.33
N SER A 359 10.27 -11.97 -32.42
CA SER A 359 10.33 -10.54 -32.75
C SER A 359 8.94 -9.95 -33.03
N ASP A 360 8.00 -10.73 -33.62
CA ASP A 360 6.63 -10.25 -33.87
C ASP A 360 5.85 -10.03 -32.57
N TYR A 361 6.01 -10.93 -31.62
CA TYR A 361 5.48 -10.74 -30.27
C TYR A 361 6.11 -9.53 -29.59
N CYS A 362 7.45 -9.40 -29.64
CA CYS A 362 8.18 -8.34 -28.97
C CYS A 362 7.87 -6.96 -29.54
N VAL A 363 7.82 -6.79 -30.87
CA VAL A 363 7.55 -5.48 -31.48
C VAL A 363 6.16 -4.97 -31.07
N LYS A 364 5.16 -5.85 -31.04
CA LYS A 364 3.83 -5.50 -30.57
C LYS A 364 3.82 -5.16 -29.09
N THR A 365 4.39 -6.02 -28.25
CA THR A 365 4.34 -5.87 -26.80
C THR A 365 5.16 -4.68 -26.31
N PHE A 366 6.36 -4.47 -26.85
CA PHE A 366 7.30 -3.46 -26.34
C PHE A 366 7.34 -2.19 -27.18
N GLY A 367 7.03 -2.27 -28.48
CA GLY A 367 6.96 -1.09 -29.34
C GLY A 367 5.86 -0.12 -28.90
N GLU A 368 4.67 -0.62 -28.56
CA GLU A 368 3.59 0.20 -27.99
C GLU A 368 4.01 0.87 -26.66
N ARG A 369 4.81 0.17 -25.84
CA ARG A 369 5.34 0.75 -24.59
C ARG A 369 6.33 1.87 -24.85
N ALA A 370 7.25 1.71 -25.78
CA ALA A 370 8.22 2.73 -26.11
C ALA A 370 7.55 4.01 -26.65
N ALA A 371 6.55 3.87 -27.52
CA ALA A 371 5.74 5.01 -27.98
C ALA A 371 4.97 5.67 -26.83
N ALA A 372 4.35 4.86 -25.95
CA ALA A 372 3.65 5.37 -24.77
C ALA A 372 4.61 6.12 -23.82
N VAL A 373 5.81 5.59 -23.57
CA VAL A 373 6.84 6.26 -22.77
C VAL A 373 7.17 7.63 -23.33
N TYR A 374 7.34 7.75 -24.66
CA TYR A 374 7.61 9.03 -25.33
C TYR A 374 6.49 10.05 -25.05
N GLU A 375 5.24 9.70 -25.34
CA GLU A 375 4.09 10.59 -25.19
C GLU A 375 3.83 10.96 -23.72
N ILE A 376 3.86 9.98 -22.82
CA ILE A 376 3.66 10.19 -21.37
C ILE A 376 4.74 11.11 -20.81
N SER A 377 5.99 10.99 -21.25
CA SER A 377 7.08 11.84 -20.78
C SER A 377 6.79 13.32 -20.99
N GLY A 378 6.25 13.69 -22.16
CA GLY A 378 5.87 15.08 -22.46
C GLY A 378 4.77 15.60 -21.53
N LEU A 379 3.81 14.75 -21.19
CA LEU A 379 2.70 15.10 -20.28
C LEU A 379 3.20 15.24 -18.84
N LEU A 380 4.01 14.27 -18.37
CA LEU A 380 4.55 14.31 -17.01
C LEU A 380 5.50 15.48 -16.76
N LYS A 381 6.35 15.84 -17.74
CA LYS A 381 7.20 17.03 -17.64
C LYS A 381 6.38 18.31 -17.47
N LYS A 382 5.28 18.43 -18.20
CA LYS A 382 4.35 19.56 -18.06
C LYS A 382 3.72 19.60 -16.66
N ASP A 383 3.30 18.42 -16.16
CA ASP A 383 2.70 18.30 -14.83
C ASP A 383 3.72 18.59 -13.71
N LEU A 384 4.96 18.10 -13.81
CA LEU A 384 6.03 18.40 -12.86
C LEU A 384 6.29 19.92 -12.79
N LYS A 385 6.38 20.57 -13.94
CA LYS A 385 6.57 22.02 -14.02
C LYS A 385 5.41 22.80 -13.40
N GLN A 386 4.19 22.43 -13.75
CA GLN A 386 3.00 23.11 -13.24
C GLN A 386 2.84 22.96 -11.73
N LYS A 387 3.24 21.81 -11.19
CA LYS A 387 3.19 21.50 -9.76
C LYS A 387 4.47 21.92 -9.02
N GLU A 388 5.43 22.56 -9.67
CA GLU A 388 6.73 22.97 -9.10
C GLU A 388 7.52 21.82 -8.48
N LEU A 389 7.47 20.63 -9.10
CA LEU A 389 8.14 19.42 -8.62
C LEU A 389 9.43 19.11 -9.40
N GLU A 390 9.84 19.96 -10.35
CA GLU A 390 11.03 19.75 -11.17
C GLU A 390 12.29 19.58 -10.34
N LYS A 391 12.48 20.40 -9.29
CA LYS A 391 13.64 20.29 -8.40
C LYS A 391 13.73 18.96 -7.69
N ILE A 392 12.61 18.46 -7.17
CA ILE A 392 12.55 17.13 -6.52
C ILE A 392 12.94 16.05 -7.51
N TYR A 393 12.43 16.14 -8.74
CA TYR A 393 12.73 15.16 -9.76
C TYR A 393 14.19 15.24 -10.22
N TYR A 394 14.63 16.36 -10.81
CA TYR A 394 15.95 16.48 -11.45
C TYR A 394 17.12 16.62 -10.48
N ASP A 395 16.95 17.33 -9.36
CA ASP A 395 18.04 17.59 -8.42
C ASP A 395 18.22 16.47 -7.39
N MET A 396 17.20 15.60 -7.23
CA MET A 396 17.23 14.55 -6.21
C MET A 396 16.95 13.15 -6.80
N ASP A 397 15.72 12.88 -7.24
CA ASP A 397 15.29 11.51 -7.53
C ASP A 397 15.96 10.93 -8.78
N ASP A 398 16.16 11.72 -9.83
CA ASP A 398 16.86 11.30 -11.05
C ASP A 398 18.35 10.96 -10.80
N LYS A 399 19.05 11.77 -10.01
CA LYS A 399 20.45 11.53 -9.67
C LYS A 399 20.67 10.24 -8.86
N LEU A 400 19.66 9.77 -8.15
CA LEU A 400 19.76 8.55 -7.36
C LEU A 400 19.77 7.27 -8.19
N PHE A 401 19.27 7.26 -9.41
CA PHE A 401 19.24 6.04 -10.22
C PHE A 401 20.61 5.40 -10.39
N ALA A 402 21.59 6.21 -10.79
CA ALA A 402 22.96 5.72 -10.95
C ALA A 402 23.57 5.24 -9.62
N ILE A 403 23.31 5.95 -8.53
CA ILE A 403 23.81 5.60 -7.19
C ILE A 403 23.22 4.28 -6.72
N LEU A 404 21.88 4.13 -6.82
CA LEU A 404 21.20 2.90 -6.43
C LEU A 404 21.60 1.72 -7.30
N ALA A 405 21.79 1.92 -8.60
CA ALA A 405 22.32 0.89 -9.49
C ALA A 405 23.74 0.42 -9.09
N LYS A 406 24.63 1.35 -8.69
CA LYS A 406 25.96 1.02 -8.16
C LYS A 406 25.84 0.20 -6.87
N MET A 407 24.97 0.61 -5.93
CA MET A 407 24.73 -0.09 -4.65
C MET A 407 24.21 -1.52 -4.89
N GLU A 408 23.21 -1.68 -5.74
CA GLU A 408 22.64 -2.98 -6.11
C GLU A 408 23.66 -3.89 -6.77
N ASN A 409 24.49 -3.37 -7.68
CA ASN A 409 25.54 -4.11 -8.35
C ASN A 409 26.68 -4.50 -7.41
N GLN A 410 26.99 -3.66 -6.43
CA GLN A 410 28.06 -3.90 -5.45
C GLN A 410 27.67 -4.99 -4.46
N GLY A 411 26.47 -4.92 -3.90
CA GLY A 411 25.97 -5.84 -2.89
C GLY A 411 26.82 -5.90 -1.63
N ILE A 412 26.31 -6.56 -0.59
CA ILE A 412 26.98 -6.75 0.70
C ILE A 412 27.42 -8.20 0.89
N CYS A 413 28.61 -8.42 1.41
CA CYS A 413 29.14 -9.75 1.74
C CYS A 413 28.38 -10.38 2.91
N ILE A 414 28.27 -11.71 2.89
CA ILE A 414 27.73 -12.49 4.02
C ILE A 414 28.73 -13.54 4.49
N ASP A 415 28.72 -13.82 5.79
CA ASP A 415 29.39 -14.98 6.40
C ASP A 415 28.44 -16.17 6.43
N ALA A 416 28.53 -17.02 5.41
CA ALA A 416 27.68 -18.20 5.28
C ALA A 416 27.90 -19.22 6.41
N GLU A 417 29.14 -19.34 6.95
CA GLU A 417 29.43 -20.23 8.05
C GLU A 417 28.84 -19.73 9.37
N TYR A 418 28.85 -18.43 9.58
CA TYR A 418 28.13 -17.82 10.71
C TYR A 418 26.62 -18.11 10.63
N PHE A 419 25.98 -17.88 9.48
CA PHE A 419 24.57 -18.16 9.29
C PHE A 419 24.24 -19.64 9.53
N LYS A 420 25.04 -20.56 9.06
CA LYS A 420 24.87 -21.99 9.28
C LYS A 420 25.00 -22.42 10.75
N LYS A 421 25.88 -21.76 11.51
CA LYS A 421 25.97 -21.96 12.96
C LYS A 421 24.75 -21.39 13.68
N PHE A 422 24.34 -20.19 13.28
CA PHE A 422 23.21 -19.51 13.87
C PHE A 422 21.88 -20.22 13.55
N GLU A 423 21.76 -20.80 12.35
CA GLU A 423 20.62 -21.64 11.96
C GLU A 423 20.44 -22.80 12.95
N LYS A 424 21.52 -23.54 13.28
CA LYS A 424 21.47 -24.63 14.24
C LYS A 424 21.13 -24.18 15.67
N GLU A 425 21.65 -23.02 16.09
CA GLU A 425 21.32 -22.43 17.40
C GLU A 425 19.81 -22.12 17.51
N LEU A 426 19.23 -21.51 16.48
CA LEU A 426 17.81 -21.17 16.48
C LEU A 426 16.92 -22.41 16.32
N GLU A 427 17.32 -23.39 15.53
CA GLU A 427 16.59 -24.66 15.37
C GLU A 427 16.47 -25.38 16.73
N SER A 428 17.58 -25.54 17.45
CA SER A 428 17.58 -26.11 18.80
C SER A 428 16.70 -25.30 19.78
N THR A 429 16.75 -23.97 19.69
CA THR A 429 15.92 -23.11 20.54
C THR A 429 14.41 -23.25 20.24
N LEU A 430 14.06 -23.38 18.96
CA LEU A 430 12.66 -23.60 18.52
C LEU A 430 12.15 -24.96 19.00
N GLU A 431 12.97 -26.02 18.95
CA GLU A 431 12.62 -27.35 19.47
C GLU A 431 12.38 -27.31 20.98
N ASP A 432 13.23 -26.61 21.73
CA ASP A 432 13.09 -26.46 23.18
C ASP A 432 11.82 -25.66 23.55
N LEU A 433 11.54 -24.59 22.84
CA LEU A 433 10.32 -23.79 23.04
C LEU A 433 9.06 -24.59 22.69
N GLN A 434 9.12 -25.38 21.62
CA GLN A 434 8.02 -26.25 21.23
C GLN A 434 7.72 -27.30 22.31
N LYS A 435 8.75 -27.96 22.86
CA LYS A 435 8.60 -28.91 23.97
C LYS A 435 8.00 -28.24 25.20
N LYS A 436 8.53 -27.07 25.61
CA LYS A 436 8.00 -26.29 26.73
C LYS A 436 6.54 -25.88 26.52
N ALA A 437 6.17 -25.52 25.30
CA ALA A 437 4.79 -25.17 24.96
C ALA A 437 3.87 -26.40 25.06
N TRP A 438 4.30 -27.56 24.59
CA TRP A 438 3.55 -28.81 24.71
C TRP A 438 3.41 -29.25 26.15
N ASP A 439 4.50 -29.22 26.93
CA ASP A 439 4.49 -29.54 28.36
C ASP A 439 3.52 -28.63 29.14
N SER A 440 3.55 -27.33 28.80
CA SER A 440 2.68 -26.33 29.41
C SER A 440 1.21 -26.53 29.02
N ALA A 441 0.91 -27.00 27.81
CA ALA A 441 -0.45 -27.28 27.34
C ALA A 441 -0.93 -28.69 27.72
N GLY A 442 -0.06 -29.58 28.19
CA GLY A 442 -0.36 -30.97 28.52
C GLY A 442 -0.59 -31.88 27.31
N LYS A 443 -0.34 -31.41 26.07
CA LYS A 443 -0.49 -32.17 24.84
C LYS A 443 0.35 -31.56 23.70
N GLU A 444 0.68 -32.40 22.71
CA GLU A 444 1.33 -31.95 21.48
C GLU A 444 0.33 -31.31 20.53
N PHE A 445 0.75 -30.24 19.86
CA PHE A 445 -0.05 -29.52 18.85
C PHE A 445 0.86 -28.71 17.92
N ASN A 446 0.30 -28.25 16.80
CA ASN A 446 1.02 -27.37 15.87
C ASN A 446 0.94 -25.91 16.34
N LEU A 447 2.08 -25.38 16.83
CA LEU A 447 2.21 -24.00 17.31
C LEU A 447 1.95 -22.95 16.20
N ASN A 448 2.02 -23.33 14.93
CA ASN A 448 1.75 -22.47 13.78
C ASN A 448 0.28 -22.55 13.31
N SER A 449 -0.58 -23.38 13.93
CA SER A 449 -1.99 -23.51 13.57
C SER A 449 -2.88 -22.59 14.42
N PRO A 450 -3.42 -21.49 13.90
CA PRO A 450 -4.31 -20.60 14.68
C PRO A 450 -5.54 -21.32 15.24
N LYS A 451 -6.04 -22.35 14.53
CA LYS A 451 -7.19 -23.14 14.96
C LYS A 451 -6.86 -23.98 16.20
N GLN A 452 -5.75 -24.74 16.17
CA GLN A 452 -5.34 -25.55 17.31
C GLN A 452 -4.96 -24.70 18.52
N LEU A 453 -4.27 -23.57 18.28
CA LEU A 453 -3.95 -22.60 19.33
C LEU A 453 -5.21 -22.03 19.97
N GLY A 454 -6.22 -21.67 19.18
CA GLY A 454 -7.49 -21.16 19.70
C GLY A 454 -8.21 -22.19 20.58
N GLU A 455 -8.19 -23.48 20.20
CA GLU A 455 -8.76 -24.55 20.98
C GLU A 455 -8.03 -24.70 22.32
N ILE A 456 -6.70 -24.76 22.33
CA ILE A 456 -5.90 -24.90 23.54
C ILE A 456 -6.05 -23.71 24.47
N LEU A 457 -5.88 -22.48 23.94
CA LEU A 457 -5.90 -21.28 24.78
C LEU A 457 -7.29 -21.04 25.41
N TYR A 458 -8.36 -21.24 24.62
CA TYR A 458 -9.69 -20.79 25.04
C TYR A 458 -10.65 -21.92 25.46
N THR A 459 -10.37 -23.17 25.06
CA THR A 459 -11.18 -24.32 25.42
C THR A 459 -10.51 -25.16 26.52
N ASP A 460 -9.24 -25.55 26.30
CA ASP A 460 -8.55 -26.43 27.25
C ASP A 460 -8.02 -25.68 28.48
N LEU A 461 -7.42 -24.47 28.26
CA LEU A 461 -6.84 -23.65 29.34
C LEU A 461 -7.81 -22.57 29.83
N GLU A 462 -9.02 -22.47 29.27
CA GLU A 462 -10.09 -21.54 29.65
C GLU A 462 -9.63 -20.08 29.81
N LEU A 463 -8.60 -19.64 29.00
CA LEU A 463 -8.13 -18.27 29.06
C LEU A 463 -9.18 -17.29 28.49
N PRO A 464 -9.22 -16.04 28.97
CA PRO A 464 -10.24 -15.08 28.57
C PRO A 464 -10.11 -14.72 27.06
N ILE A 465 -11.22 -14.74 26.32
CA ILE A 465 -11.29 -14.32 24.92
C ILE A 465 -11.30 -12.81 24.86
N LEU A 466 -10.19 -12.19 24.48
CA LEU A 466 -10.03 -10.73 24.43
C LEU A 466 -10.52 -10.15 23.09
N LYS A 467 -10.40 -10.92 22.00
CA LYS A 467 -10.75 -10.48 20.65
C LYS A 467 -11.27 -11.67 19.83
N LYS A 468 -12.26 -11.42 18.98
CA LYS A 468 -12.78 -12.40 18.02
C LYS A 468 -12.58 -11.89 16.60
N ASN A 469 -12.16 -12.78 15.72
CA ASN A 469 -12.11 -12.60 14.27
C ASN A 469 -13.35 -13.25 13.63
N LYS A 470 -13.53 -13.08 12.32
CA LYS A 470 -14.66 -13.72 11.59
C LYS A 470 -14.67 -15.25 11.72
N THR A 471 -13.52 -15.86 11.95
CA THR A 471 -13.33 -17.33 12.01
C THR A 471 -13.26 -17.91 13.43
N GLY A 472 -13.27 -17.07 14.48
CA GLY A 472 -13.18 -17.50 15.87
C GLY A 472 -12.36 -16.58 16.77
N PRO A 473 -12.01 -17.03 18.01
CA PRO A 473 -11.15 -16.28 18.90
C PRO A 473 -9.77 -15.99 18.28
N SER A 474 -9.29 -14.76 18.42
CA SER A 474 -8.01 -14.35 17.87
C SER A 474 -6.83 -14.92 18.68
N THR A 475 -5.79 -15.35 17.97
CA THR A 475 -4.49 -15.74 18.50
C THR A 475 -3.38 -14.82 18.00
N ASP A 476 -3.72 -13.58 17.59
CA ASP A 476 -2.76 -12.59 17.11
C ASP A 476 -1.74 -12.22 18.19
N ALA A 477 -0.58 -11.70 17.79
CA ALA A 477 0.48 -11.30 18.72
C ALA A 477 -0.02 -10.35 19.80
N GLU A 478 -0.85 -9.35 19.44
CA GLU A 478 -1.44 -8.38 20.37
C GLU A 478 -2.29 -9.05 21.47
N VAL A 479 -3.05 -10.09 21.10
CA VAL A 479 -3.86 -10.86 22.04
C VAL A 479 -2.98 -11.72 22.95
N LEU A 480 -1.94 -12.35 22.39
CA LEU A 480 -1.00 -13.14 23.18
C LEU A 480 -0.18 -12.27 24.15
N GLU A 481 0.24 -11.06 23.74
CA GLU A 481 0.91 -10.07 24.59
C GLU A 481 0.03 -9.66 25.78
N GLU A 482 -1.24 -9.40 25.52
CA GLU A 482 -2.20 -9.06 26.58
C GLU A 482 -2.45 -10.25 27.52
N LEU A 483 -2.57 -11.49 26.99
CA LEU A 483 -2.72 -12.70 27.81
C LEU A 483 -1.46 -12.96 28.65
N ALA A 484 -0.27 -12.83 28.06
CA ALA A 484 1.00 -12.96 28.77
C ALA A 484 1.15 -11.90 29.87
N SER A 485 0.74 -10.65 29.62
CA SER A 485 0.80 -9.57 30.61
C SER A 485 -0.07 -9.81 31.84
N ARG A 486 -1.10 -10.65 31.71
CA ARG A 486 -1.98 -11.03 32.84
C ARG A 486 -1.44 -12.17 33.69
N ASP A 487 -0.35 -12.81 33.30
CA ASP A 487 0.36 -13.89 33.97
C ASP A 487 -0.56 -15.06 34.41
N LEU A 488 -1.59 -15.35 33.60
CA LEU A 488 -2.54 -16.40 33.91
C LEU A 488 -2.02 -17.80 33.59
N HIS A 489 -1.14 -17.89 32.55
CA HIS A 489 -0.57 -19.14 32.10
C HIS A 489 0.71 -18.85 31.26
N PRO A 490 1.76 -19.71 31.32
CA PRO A 490 3.02 -19.44 30.64
C PRO A 490 2.95 -19.60 29.10
N LEU A 491 1.94 -20.32 28.57
CA LEU A 491 1.84 -20.64 27.16
C LEU A 491 1.80 -19.41 26.22
N PRO A 492 1.07 -18.32 26.50
CA PRO A 492 1.08 -17.13 25.63
C PRO A 492 2.47 -16.54 25.44
N ASP A 493 3.30 -16.45 26.48
CA ASP A 493 4.67 -15.95 26.38
C ASP A 493 5.57 -16.89 25.57
N LEU A 494 5.48 -18.21 25.80
CA LEU A 494 6.19 -19.21 25.01
C LEU A 494 5.83 -19.13 23.51
N LEU A 495 4.57 -18.89 23.19
CA LEU A 495 4.11 -18.73 21.80
C LEU A 495 4.65 -17.45 21.15
N LEU A 496 4.74 -16.36 21.89
CA LEU A 496 5.35 -15.11 21.41
C LEU A 496 6.83 -15.32 21.09
N GLN A 497 7.59 -15.93 22.01
CA GLN A 497 9.00 -16.28 21.79
C GLN A 497 9.18 -17.21 20.59
N TYR A 498 8.38 -18.28 20.51
CA TYR A 498 8.43 -19.22 19.38
C TYR A 498 8.18 -18.54 18.04
N ARG A 499 7.17 -17.65 17.97
CA ARG A 499 6.85 -16.91 16.73
C ARG A 499 7.93 -15.91 16.36
N GLU A 500 8.51 -15.19 17.31
CA GLU A 500 9.60 -14.26 17.06
C GLU A 500 10.82 -15.00 16.48
N ILE A 501 11.26 -16.07 17.14
CA ILE A 501 12.40 -16.86 16.72
C ILE A 501 12.11 -17.59 15.40
N GLY A 502 10.92 -18.15 15.23
CA GLY A 502 10.49 -18.79 14.00
C GLY A 502 10.51 -17.87 12.78
N LYS A 503 10.10 -16.60 12.97
CA LYS A 503 10.19 -15.58 11.94
C LYS A 503 11.64 -15.24 11.60
N LEU A 504 12.50 -15.05 12.61
CA LEU A 504 13.93 -14.81 12.39
C LEU A 504 14.59 -15.97 11.65
N PHE A 505 14.30 -17.18 12.07
CA PHE A 505 14.80 -18.40 11.47
C PHE A 505 14.43 -18.53 10.00
N SER A 506 13.13 -18.47 9.70
CA SER A 506 12.64 -18.71 8.34
C SER A 506 12.89 -17.56 7.37
N THR A 507 12.70 -16.32 7.82
CA THR A 507 12.74 -15.13 6.94
C THR A 507 14.17 -14.65 6.69
N TYR A 508 15.06 -14.79 7.67
CA TYR A 508 16.39 -14.22 7.56
C TYR A 508 17.49 -15.30 7.60
N VAL A 509 17.58 -16.09 8.68
CA VAL A 509 18.76 -16.94 8.90
C VAL A 509 18.86 -18.04 7.87
N LYS A 510 17.74 -18.67 7.53
CA LYS A 510 17.69 -19.73 6.50
C LYS A 510 17.61 -19.18 5.08
N ALA A 511 16.89 -18.08 4.88
CA ALA A 511 16.63 -17.56 3.55
C ALA A 511 17.80 -16.73 2.97
N ILE A 512 18.45 -15.86 3.76
CA ILE A 512 19.51 -14.96 3.28
C ILE A 512 20.67 -15.72 2.61
N PRO A 513 21.24 -16.78 3.18
CA PRO A 513 22.34 -17.50 2.53
C PRO A 513 21.97 -18.10 1.16
N LEU A 514 20.69 -18.46 0.98
CA LEU A 514 20.19 -19.01 -0.29
C LEU A 514 20.04 -17.96 -1.39
N LEU A 515 19.95 -16.69 -1.00
CA LEU A 515 19.85 -15.55 -1.91
C LEU A 515 21.21 -14.97 -2.29
N ALA A 516 22.29 -15.45 -1.67
CA ALA A 516 23.64 -15.02 -2.02
C ALA A 516 23.97 -15.41 -3.46
N ASN A 517 24.46 -14.46 -4.23
CA ASN A 517 24.88 -14.73 -5.59
C ASN A 517 26.07 -15.71 -5.58
N PRO A 518 26.03 -16.84 -6.32
CA PRO A 518 27.04 -17.88 -6.25
C PRO A 518 28.41 -17.44 -6.74
N LYS A 519 28.52 -16.35 -7.51
CA LYS A 519 29.79 -15.84 -8.03
C LYS A 519 30.40 -14.77 -7.11
N SER A 520 29.59 -13.84 -6.62
CA SER A 520 30.06 -12.74 -5.77
C SER A 520 30.08 -13.08 -4.29
N HIS A 521 29.33 -14.09 -3.85
CA HIS A 521 29.03 -14.43 -2.44
C HIS A 521 28.42 -13.26 -1.66
N LYS A 522 27.72 -12.36 -2.36
CA LYS A 522 27.10 -11.17 -1.82
C LYS A 522 25.58 -11.24 -1.98
N ILE A 523 24.88 -10.48 -1.15
CA ILE A 523 23.45 -10.19 -1.27
C ILE A 523 23.30 -8.89 -2.08
N HIS A 524 22.50 -8.95 -3.11
CA HIS A 524 22.15 -7.83 -3.97
C HIS A 524 20.66 -7.52 -3.78
N THR A 525 20.35 -6.61 -2.86
CA THR A 525 18.98 -6.15 -2.65
C THR A 525 18.59 -5.12 -3.71
N HIS A 526 17.30 -4.97 -3.98
CA HIS A 526 16.78 -3.91 -4.85
C HIS A 526 16.26 -2.73 -4.01
N PHE A 527 16.65 -1.51 -4.37
CA PHE A 527 16.16 -0.28 -3.77
C PHE A 527 15.09 0.36 -4.64
N ASN A 528 13.90 0.59 -4.10
CA ASN A 528 12.79 1.20 -4.82
C ASN A 528 12.55 2.62 -4.30
N GLN A 529 12.43 3.59 -5.21
CA GLN A 529 12.22 5.01 -4.91
C GLN A 529 10.75 5.41 -4.91
N ASN A 530 9.89 4.61 -5.55
CA ASN A 530 8.50 4.94 -5.87
C ASN A 530 7.46 4.03 -5.17
N VAL A 531 7.80 3.45 -4.02
CA VAL A 531 6.90 2.57 -3.25
C VAL A 531 6.40 3.24 -1.98
N ALA A 532 7.28 3.84 -1.20
CA ALA A 532 6.89 4.46 0.06
C ALA A 532 6.34 5.86 -0.16
N ALA A 533 5.08 6.11 0.17
CA ALA A 533 4.43 7.41 -0.04
C ALA A 533 5.07 8.60 0.71
N THR A 534 6.08 8.37 1.56
CA THR A 534 6.84 9.39 2.29
C THR A 534 8.13 9.82 1.60
N GLY A 535 8.47 9.27 0.43
CA GLY A 535 9.76 9.53 -0.22
C GLY A 535 10.90 8.64 0.26
N ARG A 536 10.71 7.81 1.28
CA ARG A 536 11.71 6.84 1.75
C ARG A 536 12.01 5.80 0.68
N LEU A 537 13.25 5.34 0.61
CA LEU A 537 13.59 4.16 -0.16
C LEU A 537 13.01 2.92 0.52
N SER A 538 12.63 1.93 -0.27
CA SER A 538 12.31 0.59 0.24
C SER A 538 13.27 -0.43 -0.36
N SER A 539 13.50 -1.53 0.35
CA SER A 539 14.39 -2.61 -0.05
C SER A 539 13.57 -3.89 -0.27
N THR A 540 13.86 -4.60 -1.37
CA THR A 540 13.18 -5.87 -1.71
C THR A 540 14.19 -6.88 -2.23
N ASP A 541 13.85 -8.14 -2.17
CA ASP A 541 14.55 -9.29 -2.75
C ASP A 541 16.06 -9.41 -2.40
N PRO A 542 16.42 -9.44 -1.08
CA PRO A 542 15.60 -9.44 0.12
C PRO A 542 15.38 -8.05 0.73
N ASN A 543 14.33 -7.87 1.57
CA ASN A 543 14.15 -6.64 2.32
C ASN A 543 15.10 -6.60 3.53
N LEU A 544 16.22 -5.92 3.39
CA LEU A 544 17.24 -5.77 4.44
C LEU A 544 16.88 -4.70 5.48
N GLN A 545 15.96 -3.77 5.15
CA GLN A 545 15.50 -2.73 6.06
C GLN A 545 14.61 -3.27 7.19
N ASN A 546 14.04 -4.47 7.02
CA ASN A 546 13.15 -5.09 8.02
C ASN A 546 13.89 -6.05 8.97
N ILE A 547 15.23 -6.15 8.91
CA ILE A 547 16.00 -6.96 9.86
C ILE A 547 15.83 -6.34 11.25
N PRO A 548 15.32 -7.12 12.25
CA PRO A 548 15.01 -6.57 13.57
C PRO A 548 16.23 -5.98 14.27
N VAL A 549 16.03 -4.82 14.92
CA VAL A 549 17.10 -4.09 15.66
C VAL A 549 16.85 -4.01 17.15
N ARG A 550 15.65 -4.40 17.61
CA ARG A 550 15.26 -4.24 19.02
C ARG A 550 15.61 -5.44 19.89
N SER A 551 15.43 -6.66 19.37
CA SER A 551 15.77 -7.88 20.10
C SER A 551 17.24 -8.26 19.86
N ASP A 552 17.88 -8.84 20.88
CA ASP A 552 19.28 -9.25 20.80
C ASP A 552 19.50 -10.37 19.74
N LEU A 553 18.52 -11.25 19.55
CA LEU A 553 18.54 -12.25 18.50
C LEU A 553 18.42 -11.61 17.11
N GLY A 554 17.54 -10.59 16.95
CA GLY A 554 17.44 -9.85 15.72
C GLY A 554 18.73 -9.12 15.34
N LYS A 555 19.39 -8.50 16.32
CA LYS A 555 20.72 -7.88 16.12
C LYS A 555 21.76 -8.89 15.67
N LYS A 556 21.76 -10.13 16.18
CA LYS A 556 22.68 -11.20 15.78
C LYS A 556 22.58 -11.51 14.27
N VAL A 557 21.43 -11.34 13.62
CA VAL A 557 21.30 -11.49 12.16
C VAL A 557 22.27 -10.57 11.43
N ARG A 558 22.43 -9.32 11.91
CA ARG A 558 23.33 -8.33 11.31
C ARG A 558 24.81 -8.73 11.37
N ARG A 559 25.21 -9.58 12.32
CA ARG A 559 26.58 -10.09 12.41
C ARG A 559 26.98 -10.92 11.20
N GLY A 560 26.03 -11.56 10.54
CA GLY A 560 26.27 -12.33 9.32
C GLY A 560 26.53 -11.47 8.08
N PHE A 561 26.41 -10.14 8.15
CA PHE A 561 26.74 -9.22 7.06
C PHE A 561 28.10 -8.58 7.33
N THR A 562 29.05 -8.77 6.42
CA THR A 562 30.46 -8.46 6.62
C THR A 562 31.00 -7.54 5.52
N ALA A 563 32.14 -6.92 5.79
CA ALA A 563 32.94 -6.25 4.78
C ALA A 563 33.52 -7.25 3.77
N SER A 564 33.92 -6.75 2.60
CA SER A 564 34.72 -7.49 1.64
C SER A 564 36.10 -7.87 2.22
N PRO A 565 36.75 -8.93 1.75
CA PRO A 565 38.06 -9.31 2.23
C PRO A 565 39.08 -8.16 2.14
N GLY A 566 39.77 -7.87 3.24
CA GLY A 566 40.70 -6.73 3.36
C GLY A 566 40.05 -5.38 3.70
N ASN A 567 38.72 -5.29 3.71
CA ASN A 567 37.97 -4.08 3.99
C ASN A 567 37.34 -4.09 5.41
N VAL A 568 36.75 -2.97 5.74
CA VAL A 568 35.87 -2.75 6.90
C VAL A 568 34.57 -2.11 6.42
N LEU A 569 33.52 -2.25 7.22
CA LEU A 569 32.30 -1.48 7.06
C LEU A 569 32.43 -0.15 7.81
N VAL A 570 31.95 0.89 7.17
CA VAL A 570 31.72 2.20 7.82
C VAL A 570 30.19 2.44 7.80
N GLY A 571 29.59 2.59 8.98
CA GLY A 571 28.18 2.91 9.14
C GLY A 571 28.01 4.34 9.63
N ALA A 572 27.12 5.11 9.04
CA ALA A 572 26.80 6.47 9.44
C ALA A 572 25.29 6.61 9.61
N ASP A 573 24.84 7.01 10.81
CA ASP A 573 23.42 7.07 11.20
C ASP A 573 23.07 8.48 11.70
N TYR A 574 21.97 9.04 11.20
CA TYR A 574 21.49 10.33 11.71
C TYR A 574 20.93 10.19 13.13
N SER A 575 21.50 10.94 14.04
CA SER A 575 21.05 10.96 15.43
C SER A 575 19.76 11.78 15.56
N GLN A 576 18.64 11.10 15.82
CA GLN A 576 17.33 11.69 16.12
C GLN A 576 16.85 12.71 15.05
N VAL A 577 17.10 12.47 13.79
CA VAL A 577 16.82 13.42 12.69
C VAL A 577 15.37 13.93 12.71
N GLU A 578 14.38 13.05 12.94
CA GLU A 578 12.98 13.45 12.93
C GLU A 578 12.61 14.40 14.08
N LEU A 579 13.20 14.22 15.28
CA LEU A 579 13.00 15.15 16.40
C LEU A 579 13.75 16.47 16.17
N ARG A 580 14.90 16.45 15.52
CA ARG A 580 15.60 17.65 15.09
C ARG A 580 14.78 18.43 14.06
N LEU A 581 14.17 17.74 13.10
CA LEU A 581 13.26 18.36 12.15
C LEU A 581 12.01 18.93 12.83
N LEU A 582 11.41 18.22 13.79
CA LEU A 582 10.29 18.74 14.57
C LEU A 582 10.69 20.04 15.30
N ALA A 583 11.87 20.08 15.92
CA ALA A 583 12.39 21.29 16.58
C ALA A 583 12.59 22.45 15.58
N HIS A 584 13.16 22.14 14.41
CA HIS A 584 13.36 23.13 13.33
C HIS A 584 12.04 23.70 12.83
N PHE A 585 11.07 22.86 12.51
CA PHE A 585 9.78 23.28 11.96
C PHE A 585 8.90 24.00 12.98
N SER A 586 8.84 23.49 14.20
CA SER A 586 8.03 24.11 15.28
C SER A 586 8.66 25.37 15.84
N GLN A 587 9.97 25.59 15.64
CA GLN A 587 10.74 26.65 16.29
C GLN A 587 10.61 26.64 17.83
N ASP A 588 10.41 25.45 18.41
CA ASP A 588 10.31 25.29 19.87
C ASP A 588 11.63 25.59 20.56
N LYS A 589 11.62 26.60 21.41
CA LYS A 589 12.85 27.13 22.04
C LYS A 589 13.51 26.10 22.97
N THR A 590 12.73 25.29 23.66
CA THR A 590 13.25 24.27 24.59
C THR A 590 13.95 23.16 23.83
N MET A 591 13.32 22.65 22.75
CA MET A 591 13.94 21.62 21.91
C MET A 591 15.19 22.17 21.18
N ILE A 592 15.10 23.38 20.62
CA ILE A 592 16.26 24.00 19.94
C ILE A 592 17.41 24.19 20.93
N HIS A 593 17.14 24.66 22.16
CA HIS A 593 18.16 24.81 23.18
C HIS A 593 18.81 23.46 23.54
N ALA A 594 18.00 22.43 23.74
CA ALA A 594 18.50 21.10 24.07
C ALA A 594 19.42 20.55 22.96
N PHE A 595 18.99 20.62 21.71
CA PHE A 595 19.81 20.12 20.59
C PHE A 595 21.07 20.95 20.31
N LYS A 596 21.04 22.27 20.48
CA LYS A 596 22.25 23.13 20.34
C LYS A 596 23.27 22.86 21.43
N ASN A 597 22.87 22.45 22.61
CA ASN A 597 23.76 22.16 23.72
C ASN A 597 24.00 20.65 23.92
N ASP A 598 23.68 19.83 22.94
CA ASP A 598 23.87 18.36 22.95
C ASP A 598 23.27 17.67 24.19
N GLN A 599 22.13 18.18 24.68
CA GLN A 599 21.43 17.63 25.82
C GLN A 599 20.51 16.46 25.38
N ASP A 600 20.31 15.51 26.29
CA ASP A 600 19.37 14.41 26.04
C ASP A 600 17.92 14.91 26.01
N ILE A 601 17.36 15.02 24.80
CA ILE A 601 16.00 15.53 24.57
C ILE A 601 14.94 14.70 25.29
N HIS A 602 15.14 13.40 25.47
CA HIS A 602 14.17 12.55 26.17
C HIS A 602 14.22 12.77 27.69
N ALA A 603 15.43 12.93 28.25
CA ALA A 603 15.58 13.30 29.65
C ALA A 603 15.06 14.72 29.90
N GLN A 604 15.32 15.66 28.98
CA GLN A 604 14.78 17.02 29.06
C GLN A 604 13.25 17.02 29.03
N THR A 605 12.64 16.24 28.12
CA THR A 605 11.18 16.09 28.05
C THR A 605 10.60 15.51 29.34
N ALA A 606 11.23 14.49 29.92
CA ALA A 606 10.79 13.91 31.19
C ALA A 606 10.83 14.95 32.33
N SER A 607 11.94 15.67 32.44
CA SER A 607 12.15 16.75 33.40
C SER A 607 11.06 17.83 33.29
N GLU A 608 10.81 18.35 32.08
CA GLU A 608 9.85 19.42 31.82
C GLU A 608 8.40 19.01 32.10
N VAL A 609 8.01 17.81 31.63
CA VAL A 609 6.63 17.32 31.76
C VAL A 609 6.29 16.85 33.16
N MET A 610 7.25 16.23 33.87
CA MET A 610 7.05 15.74 35.23
C MET A 610 7.40 16.79 36.32
N GLY A 611 8.10 17.87 35.93
CA GLY A 611 8.53 18.91 36.85
C GLY A 611 9.63 18.44 37.83
N ILE A 612 10.48 17.50 37.38
CA ILE A 612 11.61 16.96 38.15
C ILE A 612 12.93 17.51 37.64
N PRO A 613 13.94 17.70 38.49
CA PRO A 613 15.26 18.13 38.02
C PRO A 613 15.86 17.13 37.02
N LEU A 614 16.52 17.63 35.97
CA LEU A 614 17.10 16.79 34.90
C LEU A 614 18.02 15.68 35.43
N LYS A 615 18.81 15.97 36.48
CA LYS A 615 19.72 15.02 37.12
C LYS A 615 19.00 13.87 37.86
N ASP A 616 17.74 14.05 38.19
CA ASP A 616 16.93 13.09 38.95
C ASP A 616 16.04 12.22 38.03
N VAL A 617 16.09 12.45 36.70
CA VAL A 617 15.35 11.68 35.69
C VAL A 617 15.91 10.26 35.64
N THR A 618 15.05 9.28 35.92
CA THR A 618 15.38 7.86 35.86
C THR A 618 15.40 7.34 34.45
N SER A 619 16.04 6.19 34.21
CA SER A 619 16.03 5.51 32.90
C SER A 619 14.62 5.13 32.41
N SER A 620 13.71 4.82 33.37
CA SER A 620 12.31 4.51 33.04
C SER A 620 11.56 5.75 32.58
N GLU A 621 11.69 6.86 33.28
CA GLU A 621 11.05 8.13 32.88
C GLU A 621 11.59 8.66 31.58
N ARG A 622 12.90 8.55 31.35
CA ARG A 622 13.52 8.86 30.05
C ARG A 622 12.96 7.98 28.93
N SER A 623 12.77 6.68 29.18
CA SER A 623 12.18 5.75 28.19
C SER A 623 10.72 6.08 27.90
N ASN A 624 9.95 6.43 28.93
CA ASN A 624 8.56 6.88 28.77
C ASN A 624 8.49 8.18 27.96
N ALA A 625 9.35 9.15 28.27
CA ALA A 625 9.43 10.40 27.49
C ALA A 625 9.85 10.15 26.03
N LYS A 626 10.74 9.19 25.77
CA LYS A 626 11.06 8.76 24.40
C LYS A 626 9.82 8.26 23.66
N ALA A 627 9.02 7.39 24.30
CA ALA A 627 7.78 6.88 23.72
C ALA A 627 6.76 8.01 23.47
N VAL A 628 6.67 8.99 24.37
CA VAL A 628 5.81 10.16 24.23
C VAL A 628 6.27 11.06 23.08
N ASN A 629 7.55 11.42 23.03
CA ASN A 629 8.10 12.27 21.97
C ASN A 629 7.79 11.72 20.58
N PHE A 630 8.10 10.44 20.36
CA PHE A 630 7.81 9.80 19.07
C PHE A 630 6.29 9.59 18.87
N GLY A 631 5.57 9.17 19.90
CA GLY A 631 4.13 8.96 19.81
C GLY A 631 3.37 10.22 19.43
N LEU A 632 3.64 11.34 20.06
CA LEU A 632 2.96 12.62 19.77
C LEU A 632 3.39 13.21 18.43
N MET A 633 4.66 13.10 18.09
CA MET A 633 5.17 13.49 16.75
C MET A 633 4.43 12.74 15.63
N TYR A 634 4.06 11.47 15.87
CA TYR A 634 3.30 10.67 14.91
C TYR A 634 1.77 10.76 15.08
N GLY A 635 1.27 11.71 15.88
CA GLY A 635 -0.15 11.91 16.08
C GLY A 635 -0.85 10.80 16.85
N GLN A 636 -0.13 10.12 17.77
CA GLN A 636 -0.70 9.06 18.60
C GLN A 636 -1.76 9.61 19.56
N SER A 637 -2.90 8.92 19.65
CA SER A 637 -3.97 9.27 20.60
C SER A 637 -3.64 8.86 22.04
N SER A 638 -4.41 9.40 23.03
CA SER A 638 -4.31 8.98 24.43
C SER A 638 -4.55 7.48 24.64
N PHE A 639 -5.35 6.84 23.78
CA PHE A 639 -5.52 5.40 23.81
C PHE A 639 -4.23 4.65 23.39
N GLY A 640 -3.62 5.07 22.30
CA GLY A 640 -2.36 4.46 21.84
C GLY A 640 -1.22 4.69 22.83
N LEU A 641 -1.13 5.90 23.42
CA LEU A 641 -0.10 6.22 24.40
C LEU A 641 -0.31 5.43 25.69
N ALA A 642 -1.55 5.30 26.18
CA ALA A 642 -1.87 4.50 27.38
C ALA A 642 -1.40 3.05 27.21
N LYS A 643 -1.64 2.47 26.04
CA LYS A 643 -1.18 1.11 25.72
C LYS A 643 0.35 1.01 25.67
N ALA A 644 1.01 1.98 25.02
CA ALA A 644 2.47 2.00 24.87
C ALA A 644 3.20 2.13 26.22
N LEU A 645 2.68 2.94 27.12
CA LEU A 645 3.26 3.19 28.45
C LEU A 645 2.72 2.26 29.55
N ARG A 646 1.70 1.43 29.25
CA ARG A 646 0.99 0.58 30.24
C ARG A 646 0.40 1.36 31.42
N ILE A 647 -0.18 2.54 31.12
CA ILE A 647 -0.85 3.42 32.09
C ILE A 647 -2.33 3.56 31.73
N SER A 648 -3.11 4.16 32.64
CA SER A 648 -4.51 4.46 32.37
C SER A 648 -4.68 5.50 31.23
N ARG A 649 -5.84 5.49 30.56
CA ARG A 649 -6.16 6.48 29.54
C ARG A 649 -6.22 7.90 30.09
N SER A 650 -6.60 8.07 31.34
CA SER A 650 -6.60 9.38 32.05
C SER A 650 -5.19 9.90 32.21
N GLU A 651 -4.28 9.08 32.76
CA GLU A 651 -2.86 9.44 32.93
C GLU A 651 -2.19 9.77 31.58
N ALA A 652 -2.48 8.99 30.53
CA ALA A 652 -1.99 9.28 29.20
C ALA A 652 -2.52 10.63 28.67
N LYS A 653 -3.79 10.96 28.93
CA LYS A 653 -4.36 12.25 28.55
C LYS A 653 -3.71 13.41 29.30
N ASP A 654 -3.50 13.24 30.61
CA ASP A 654 -2.84 14.24 31.44
C ASP A 654 -1.39 14.46 31.00
N TYR A 655 -0.69 13.39 30.64
CA TYR A 655 0.67 13.46 30.11
C TYR A 655 0.71 14.25 28.79
N ILE A 656 -0.20 13.97 27.87
CA ILE A 656 -0.32 14.70 26.59
C ILE A 656 -0.62 16.18 26.83
N THR A 657 -1.51 16.47 27.78
CA THR A 657 -1.86 17.87 28.12
C THR A 657 -0.64 18.63 28.65
N LYS A 658 0.06 18.07 29.62
CA LYS A 658 1.29 18.67 30.17
C LYS A 658 2.39 18.83 29.13
N TYR A 659 2.54 17.84 28.24
CA TYR A 659 3.50 17.91 27.14
C TYR A 659 3.22 19.13 26.26
N PHE A 660 1.99 19.30 25.78
CA PHE A 660 1.63 20.41 24.89
C PHE A 660 1.52 21.77 25.61
N GLU A 661 1.35 21.80 26.93
CA GLU A 661 1.52 23.01 27.72
C GLU A 661 2.97 23.49 27.76
N LYS A 662 3.92 22.55 27.87
CA LYS A 662 5.36 22.85 27.86
C LYS A 662 5.90 23.12 26.48
N PHE A 663 5.47 22.34 25.48
CA PHE A 663 5.88 22.41 24.07
C PHE A 663 4.75 22.98 23.20
N SER A 664 4.25 24.16 23.55
CA SER A 664 3.11 24.75 22.86
C SER A 664 3.35 25.08 21.38
N GLN A 665 4.61 25.38 21.00
CA GLN A 665 4.96 25.63 19.62
C GLN A 665 4.91 24.36 18.77
N ILE A 666 5.23 23.20 19.36
CA ILE A 666 5.03 21.90 18.70
C ILE A 666 3.56 21.68 18.43
N LYS A 667 2.70 21.92 19.44
CA LYS A 667 1.24 21.76 19.24
C LYS A 667 0.74 22.62 18.11
N ASN A 668 1.08 23.92 18.10
CA ASN A 668 0.66 24.86 17.07
C ASN A 668 1.12 24.40 15.68
N TYR A 669 2.35 23.92 15.56
CA TYR A 669 2.88 23.39 14.29
C TYR A 669 2.12 22.15 13.84
N LEU A 670 1.90 21.17 14.72
CA LEU A 670 1.16 19.96 14.36
C LEU A 670 -0.31 20.24 13.97
N ASP A 671 -0.94 21.22 14.62
CA ASP A 671 -2.30 21.65 14.28
C ASP A 671 -2.31 22.40 12.93
N SER A 672 -1.32 23.28 12.66
CA SER A 672 -1.20 23.96 11.36
C SER A 672 -1.02 23.00 10.19
N LEU A 673 -0.28 21.88 10.37
CA LEU A 673 -0.12 20.86 9.32
C LEU A 673 -1.46 20.22 8.90
N LYS A 674 -2.39 20.03 9.85
CA LYS A 674 -3.71 19.51 9.56
C LYS A 674 -4.54 20.55 8.79
N GLU A 675 -4.53 21.80 9.28
CA GLU A 675 -5.25 22.90 8.64
C GLU A 675 -4.76 23.18 7.21
N ASP A 676 -3.45 23.13 7.00
CA ASP A 676 -2.85 23.32 5.68
C ASP A 676 -3.21 22.14 4.75
N ALA A 677 -3.17 20.90 5.25
CA ALA A 677 -3.60 19.75 4.49
C ALA A 677 -5.10 19.77 4.15
N GLU A 678 -5.97 20.26 5.05
CA GLU A 678 -7.40 20.46 4.77
C GLU A 678 -7.64 21.48 3.65
N LYS A 679 -6.83 22.54 3.58
CA LYS A 679 -6.92 23.58 2.55
C LYS A 679 -6.34 23.14 1.20
N THR A 680 -5.19 22.48 1.23
CA THR A 680 -4.40 22.17 0.01
C THR A 680 -4.68 20.79 -0.56
N GLY A 681 -5.17 19.84 0.27
CA GLY A 681 -5.34 18.44 -0.08
C GLY A 681 -4.05 17.61 -0.02
N TYR A 682 -2.92 18.18 0.43
CA TYR A 682 -1.64 17.48 0.54
C TYR A 682 -0.77 17.97 1.71
N ALA A 683 0.15 17.12 2.13
CA ALA A 683 1.26 17.49 3.01
C ALA A 683 2.53 17.69 2.17
N ILE A 684 3.43 18.57 2.62
CA ILE A 684 4.63 19.00 1.87
C ILE A 684 5.89 18.90 2.73
N THR A 685 7.01 18.42 2.16
CA THR A 685 8.32 18.41 2.81
C THR A 685 9.06 19.75 2.66
N LEU A 686 10.16 19.92 3.38
CA LEU A 686 11.04 21.10 3.26
C LEU A 686 11.51 21.35 1.82
N HIS A 687 11.72 20.30 1.06
CA HIS A 687 12.21 20.37 -0.33
C HIS A 687 11.08 20.40 -1.37
N GLY A 688 9.80 20.38 -0.95
CA GLY A 688 8.65 20.53 -1.84
C GLY A 688 8.00 19.21 -2.28
N ARG A 689 8.43 18.02 -1.78
CA ARG A 689 7.76 16.76 -2.05
C ARG A 689 6.36 16.77 -1.49
N ARG A 690 5.37 16.39 -2.30
CA ARG A 690 3.95 16.39 -1.92
C ARG A 690 3.44 14.99 -1.67
N ARG A 691 2.63 14.85 -0.60
CA ARG A 691 1.82 13.66 -0.35
C ARG A 691 0.35 14.04 -0.35
N TYR A 692 -0.39 13.61 -1.35
CA TYR A 692 -1.83 13.88 -1.45
C TYR A 692 -2.61 13.07 -0.40
N LEU A 693 -3.65 13.71 0.16
CA LEU A 693 -4.44 13.20 1.28
C LEU A 693 -5.93 13.29 0.93
N ALA A 694 -6.39 12.44 0.01
CA ALA A 694 -7.76 12.45 -0.50
C ALA A 694 -8.83 12.40 0.62
N ASP A 695 -8.50 11.76 1.73
CA ASP A 695 -9.41 11.52 2.85
C ASP A 695 -9.37 12.60 3.94
N ILE A 696 -8.60 13.68 3.77
CA ILE A 696 -8.40 14.70 4.82
C ILE A 696 -9.70 15.42 5.19
N ASN A 697 -10.61 15.57 4.22
CA ASN A 697 -11.92 16.19 4.38
C ASN A 697 -13.06 15.16 4.50
N SER A 698 -12.77 13.89 4.81
CA SER A 698 -13.77 12.84 4.96
C SER A 698 -14.72 13.13 6.12
N SER A 699 -16.02 12.88 5.90
CA SER A 699 -17.05 12.93 6.96
C SER A 699 -16.91 11.79 7.97
N ASN A 700 -16.25 10.69 7.59
CA ASN A 700 -15.95 9.58 8.49
C ASN A 700 -14.77 9.92 9.40
N ARG A 701 -15.04 10.07 10.70
CA ARG A 701 -14.05 10.46 11.71
C ARG A 701 -12.81 9.55 11.76
N THR A 702 -12.95 8.25 11.55
CA THR A 702 -11.83 7.32 11.58
C THR A 702 -10.93 7.49 10.37
N ILE A 703 -11.53 7.66 9.18
CA ILE A 703 -10.82 7.90 7.92
C ILE A 703 -10.11 9.25 8.01
N LYS A 704 -10.81 10.31 8.41
CA LYS A 704 -10.23 11.65 8.62
C LYS A 704 -9.06 11.62 9.61
N ALA A 705 -9.20 10.98 10.77
CA ALA A 705 -8.14 10.88 11.76
C ALA A 705 -6.89 10.14 11.25
N ASN A 706 -7.05 9.18 10.31
CA ASN A 706 -5.92 8.57 9.63
C ASN A 706 -5.22 9.55 8.70
N ALA A 707 -5.98 10.30 7.90
CA ALA A 707 -5.44 11.32 7.00
C ALA A 707 -4.74 12.45 7.78
N GLU A 708 -5.28 12.91 8.90
CA GLU A 708 -4.64 13.87 9.79
C GLU A 708 -3.30 13.37 10.35
N ARG A 709 -3.21 12.08 10.71
CA ARG A 709 -1.91 11.49 11.11
C ARG A 709 -0.92 11.46 9.95
N MET A 710 -1.38 11.18 8.73
CA MET A 710 -0.52 11.25 7.55
C MET A 710 -0.07 12.68 7.26
N ALA A 711 -0.94 13.68 7.47
CA ALA A 711 -0.61 15.10 7.34
C ALA A 711 0.51 15.53 8.29
N ILE A 712 0.47 15.06 9.53
CA ILE A 712 1.49 15.32 10.55
C ILE A 712 2.83 14.63 10.20
N ASN A 713 2.78 13.35 9.84
CA ASN A 713 3.98 12.54 9.68
C ASN A 713 4.76 12.84 8.40
N SER A 714 4.04 13.15 7.31
CA SER A 714 4.66 13.24 5.98
C SER A 714 5.70 14.36 5.86
N PRO A 715 5.51 15.57 6.39
CA PRO A 715 6.53 16.61 6.33
C PRO A 715 7.82 16.22 7.04
N ILE A 716 7.73 15.61 8.20
CA ILE A 716 8.89 15.24 9.03
C ILE A 716 9.62 14.05 8.41
N GLN A 717 8.92 12.94 8.19
CA GLN A 717 9.52 11.72 7.63
C GLN A 717 10.00 11.93 6.19
N GLY A 718 9.22 12.66 5.39
CA GLY A 718 9.58 12.95 4.01
C GLY A 718 10.81 13.86 3.93
N THR A 719 10.91 14.87 4.79
CA THR A 719 12.10 15.72 4.85
C THR A 719 13.34 14.94 5.30
N ALA A 720 13.20 14.03 6.28
CA ALA A 720 14.31 13.16 6.68
C ALA A 720 14.77 12.28 5.52
N ALA A 721 13.83 11.72 4.73
CA ALA A 721 14.14 10.95 3.54
C ALA A 721 14.82 11.80 2.44
N ASP A 722 14.33 13.01 2.20
CA ASP A 722 14.92 13.94 1.24
C ASP A 722 16.36 14.34 1.65
N ILE A 723 16.60 14.63 2.92
CA ILE A 723 17.93 14.93 3.47
C ILE A 723 18.89 13.76 3.25
N LEU A 724 18.45 12.54 3.54
CA LEU A 724 19.28 11.34 3.33
C LEU A 724 19.61 11.12 1.85
N LYS A 725 18.65 11.34 0.95
CA LYS A 725 18.88 11.27 -0.51
C LYS A 725 19.90 12.32 -0.97
N LEU A 726 19.77 13.54 -0.50
CA LEU A 726 20.75 14.60 -0.80
C LEU A 726 22.14 14.26 -0.26
N ALA A 727 22.21 13.67 0.94
CA ALA A 727 23.48 13.18 1.50
C ALA A 727 24.10 12.08 0.64
N MET A 728 23.30 11.11 0.15
CA MET A 728 23.78 10.06 -0.76
C MET A 728 24.36 10.65 -2.05
N ILE A 729 23.72 11.67 -2.62
CA ILE A 729 24.17 12.35 -3.84
C ILE A 729 25.50 13.09 -3.59
N GLU A 730 25.59 13.85 -2.50
CA GLU A 730 26.81 14.58 -2.16
C GLU A 730 27.98 13.64 -1.85
N ILE A 731 27.71 12.52 -1.14
CA ILE A 731 28.73 11.51 -0.84
C ILE A 731 29.21 10.83 -2.14
N ASP A 732 28.31 10.39 -3.04
CA ASP A 732 28.71 9.77 -4.32
C ASP A 732 29.56 10.72 -5.17
N LYS A 733 29.20 12.00 -5.20
CA LYS A 733 29.98 13.04 -5.86
C LYS A 733 31.39 13.16 -5.27
N ARG A 734 31.52 13.35 -3.94
CA ARG A 734 32.84 13.46 -3.29
C ARG A 734 33.66 12.18 -3.40
N LEU A 735 33.03 11.00 -3.38
CA LEU A 735 33.73 9.74 -3.64
C LEU A 735 34.29 9.68 -5.04
N SER A 736 33.55 10.16 -6.06
CA SER A 736 34.01 10.19 -7.45
C SER A 736 35.18 11.16 -7.67
N GLU A 737 35.27 12.22 -6.87
CA GLU A 737 36.33 13.21 -6.90
C GLU A 737 37.55 12.83 -6.03
N SER A 738 37.40 11.84 -5.16
CA SER A 738 38.44 11.38 -4.22
C SER A 738 39.27 10.22 -4.80
N LYS A 739 40.27 9.78 -4.02
CA LYS A 739 41.05 8.56 -4.29
C LYS A 739 40.62 7.38 -3.41
N LEU A 740 39.53 7.54 -2.68
CA LEU A 740 39.01 6.50 -1.80
C LEU A 740 38.39 5.34 -2.60
N GLU A 741 38.84 4.14 -2.28
CA GLU A 741 38.29 2.91 -2.86
C GLU A 741 37.08 2.41 -2.06
N ALA A 742 36.11 3.30 -1.87
CA ALA A 742 34.93 3.04 -1.06
C ALA A 742 33.68 2.84 -1.92
N SER A 743 32.79 2.01 -1.43
CA SER A 743 31.48 1.73 -2.08
C SER A 743 30.35 1.89 -1.08
N MET A 744 29.32 2.66 -1.44
CA MET A 744 28.06 2.68 -0.71
C MET A 744 27.33 1.37 -0.96
N LEU A 745 26.93 0.64 0.11
CA LEU A 745 26.34 -0.69 0.02
C LEU A 745 24.85 -0.70 0.33
N LEU A 746 24.47 -0.13 1.48
CA LEU A 746 23.11 -0.18 1.99
C LEU A 746 22.65 1.17 2.50
N GLN A 747 21.35 1.38 2.35
CA GLN A 747 20.59 2.40 3.04
C GLN A 747 19.51 1.70 3.89
N VAL A 748 19.52 1.90 5.22
CA VAL A 748 18.61 1.25 6.15
C VAL A 748 18.09 2.28 7.15
N HIS A 749 16.80 2.63 7.07
CA HIS A 749 16.20 3.72 7.85
C HIS A 749 16.93 5.05 7.63
N ASP A 750 17.65 5.53 8.63
CA ASP A 750 18.42 6.80 8.59
C ASP A 750 19.94 6.53 8.53
N GLU A 751 20.34 5.26 8.25
CA GLU A 751 21.71 4.75 8.22
C GLU A 751 22.19 4.48 6.80
N LEU A 752 23.44 4.87 6.50
CA LEU A 752 24.18 4.48 5.30
C LEU A 752 25.35 3.57 5.67
N ILE A 753 25.59 2.51 4.89
CA ILE A 753 26.66 1.53 5.12
C ILE A 753 27.56 1.50 3.90
N PHE A 754 28.87 1.56 4.14
CA PHE A 754 29.91 1.57 3.13
C PHE A 754 30.90 0.43 3.36
N ASP A 755 31.56 0.00 2.29
CA ASP A 755 32.67 -0.95 2.28
C ASP A 755 33.93 -0.21 1.80
N VAL A 756 35.04 -0.31 2.55
CA VAL A 756 36.25 0.46 2.28
C VAL A 756 37.51 -0.27 2.80
N PRO A 757 38.67 -0.15 2.13
CA PRO A 757 39.93 -0.65 2.68
C PRO A 757 40.20 -0.10 4.08
N GLU A 758 40.66 -0.95 5.00
CA GLU A 758 40.81 -0.61 6.43
C GLU A 758 41.64 0.63 6.66
N ASN A 759 42.69 0.84 5.83
CA ASN A 759 43.57 2.00 5.92
C ASN A 759 42.94 3.32 5.42
N GLN A 760 41.79 3.31 4.80
CA GLN A 760 41.04 4.46 4.31
C GLN A 760 39.80 4.75 5.14
N ALA A 761 39.50 3.93 6.16
CA ALA A 761 38.23 3.97 6.89
C ALA A 761 38.00 5.28 7.65
N ASP A 762 39.05 5.82 8.32
CA ASP A 762 38.92 7.08 9.10
C ASP A 762 38.70 8.29 8.18
N GLU A 763 39.38 8.33 7.01
CA GLU A 763 39.20 9.39 6.02
C GLU A 763 37.76 9.34 5.46
N LEU A 764 37.27 8.15 5.11
CA LEU A 764 35.89 7.96 4.65
C LEU A 764 34.89 8.38 5.74
N ALA A 765 35.09 7.94 6.99
CA ALA A 765 34.21 8.26 8.11
C ALA A 765 34.06 9.76 8.32
N SER A 766 35.20 10.50 8.26
CA SER A 766 35.20 11.95 8.36
C SER A 766 34.44 12.62 7.20
N MET A 767 34.70 12.17 5.97
CA MET A 767 34.05 12.72 4.78
C MET A 767 32.50 12.48 4.81
N ILE A 768 32.07 11.27 5.14
CA ILE A 768 30.63 10.95 5.22
C ILE A 768 29.96 11.81 6.29
N LYS A 769 30.57 11.89 7.48
CA LYS A 769 30.05 12.70 8.57
C LYS A 769 29.85 14.15 8.14
N ASP A 770 30.86 14.75 7.53
CA ASP A 770 30.83 16.12 7.03
C ASP A 770 29.71 16.30 5.99
N CYS A 771 29.58 15.40 4.99
CA CYS A 771 28.52 15.43 3.99
C CYS A 771 27.14 15.38 4.62
N MET A 772 26.91 14.39 5.52
CA MET A 772 25.59 14.18 6.11
C MET A 772 25.19 15.32 7.06
N GLU A 773 26.14 15.89 7.82
CA GLU A 773 25.86 16.98 8.75
C GLU A 773 25.66 18.33 8.05
N SER A 774 26.26 18.56 6.87
CA SER A 774 26.25 19.83 6.16
C SER A 774 25.28 19.92 4.97
N VAL A 775 24.61 18.82 4.58
CA VAL A 775 23.82 18.74 3.34
C VAL A 775 22.60 19.67 3.32
N VAL A 776 22.11 20.08 4.47
CA VAL A 776 21.02 21.06 4.62
C VAL A 776 21.26 21.97 5.80
N GLU A 777 20.92 23.25 5.64
CA GLU A 777 21.00 24.23 6.73
C GLU A 777 19.70 24.26 7.53
N LEU A 778 19.77 23.90 8.81
CA LEU A 778 18.65 23.93 9.75
C LEU A 778 18.94 24.89 10.91
N SER A 779 17.91 25.28 11.68
CA SER A 779 18.07 26.10 12.89
C SER A 779 18.83 25.41 14.02
N ILE A 780 19.06 24.11 13.89
CA ILE A 780 19.84 23.25 14.78
C ILE A 780 20.78 22.37 13.93
N PRO A 781 21.96 21.97 14.45
CA PRO A 781 22.85 21.10 13.69
C PRO A 781 22.25 19.71 13.50
N LEU A 782 22.44 19.11 12.33
CA LEU A 782 22.32 17.67 12.17
C LEU A 782 23.52 17.01 12.87
N LYS A 783 23.30 15.82 13.43
CA LYS A 783 24.35 15.03 14.09
C LYS A 783 24.35 13.63 13.52
N VAL A 784 25.54 13.13 13.21
CA VAL A 784 25.77 11.82 12.63
C VAL A 784 26.70 11.01 13.52
N ASP A 785 26.25 9.83 13.91
CA ASP A 785 27.06 8.85 14.62
C ASP A 785 27.71 7.93 13.58
N VAL A 786 29.04 7.77 13.66
CA VAL A 786 29.80 6.96 12.70
C VAL A 786 30.50 5.82 13.45
N GLY A 787 30.38 4.61 12.93
CA GLY A 787 31.05 3.41 13.43
C GLY A 787 31.87 2.72 12.35
N ILE A 788 32.98 2.07 12.74
CA ILE A 788 33.85 1.28 11.85
C ILE A 788 33.95 -0.11 12.43
N ALA A 789 33.65 -1.14 11.65
CA ALA A 789 33.68 -2.52 12.12
C ALA A 789 33.86 -3.54 10.99
N LYS A 790 34.14 -4.78 11.32
CA LYS A 790 34.24 -5.88 10.33
C LYS A 790 32.86 -6.42 9.89
N ASN A 791 31.82 -6.20 10.68
CA ASN A 791 30.45 -6.63 10.40
C ASN A 791 29.43 -5.57 10.83
N TRP A 792 28.21 -5.69 10.30
CA TRP A 792 27.14 -4.73 10.53
C TRP A 792 26.65 -4.66 12.00
N PHE A 793 26.76 -5.76 12.74
CA PHE A 793 26.36 -5.79 14.15
C PHE A 793 27.23 -4.88 15.03
N GLU A 794 28.51 -4.80 14.74
CA GLU A 794 29.52 -4.09 15.54
C GLU A 794 29.64 -2.60 15.17
N LEU A 795 28.87 -2.12 14.17
CA LEU A 795 28.84 -0.70 13.79
C LEU A 795 28.20 0.20 14.85
N LYS A 796 27.42 -0.37 15.78
CA LYS A 796 26.68 0.35 16.84
C LYS A 796 27.14 -0.07 18.23
#